data_35ca3433fb21f68435e45ad6a8bda995
#
_entry.id   35ca3433fb21f68435e45ad6a8bda995
#
_cell.length_a   1.000
_cell.length_b   1.000
_cell.length_c   1.000
_cell.angle_alpha   90.00
_cell.angle_beta   90.00
_cell.angle_gamma   90.00
#
_symmetry.space_group_name_H-M   'P 1'
#
loop_
_entity.id
_entity.type
_entity.pdbx_description
1 polymer ?
#
loop_
_entity_poly.entity_id
_entity_poly.type
_entity_poly.pdbx_seq_one_letter_code
_entity_poly.pdbx_strand_id
1 'polypeptide(L)'
;MALFGRKNEQDATLGKPPMGWGVPGVQKDESVDPEMEAMLLTAPAGQRRIGRAEIAEAISILSDYKKGKASLEERVVQDELWWELRHWEAIRKGKQRTDNPEYRGPEPSSAWLFNAILNKHADAMDNYPEPVVLPRERSDEESAKVLSSVLPVILEYNDYEQTYSDNWWEKLKHGTAAYGVFWNSAKENGLGDVDIREIDLLKLFWEPGVTDIQKSRNLFIVDLVDEDLLEQQYPEHKGHLSGGAVDVKQYIYDDTIDTSNKSVVVDWYYKTTSASGKTLLHYAKFVGETLLFASENDPNYRDTGWYDHGLYPVVLDVMFPEKGTPVGFGYVAICKDPQLYIDKLSSNILENSMMTTKKRFFVSDSTGINEEEFLDWSKPLVHVQGELDDRRIKEIVTNPLDDIYVTVAQMKIEEMKDTAANRDVNSGSAGSGVTAAAAIAALQEAGNKAGRDMISASYRTHVKINSMCIELIRQFYDETRSFRITGQTPGSYQFIDMNNAGIKEQEVGQTSDGLPLYRKPIFDLKIKVQKKNPFSRMEQNERAKELYGLGFFNPERAQEALGALEMMEFEGIDKVKEQVQNGQTLLNICQQMSQQLDQMALIIQTLTGKDMGIGAAQPTGGGQRGQAAGPAPSSEKDSLASGIMEAQHPMTGYGERLAKRSTPSMGNE
;
A
#
# COMPACT_ATOMS: atom_id res chain seq x y z
N MET A 1 8.46 -19.69 18.24
CA MET A 1 8.40 -18.27 18.65
C MET A 1 7.04 -17.75 18.25
N ALA A 2 6.18 -17.59 19.22
CA ALA A 2 4.81 -17.15 18.99
C ALA A 2 4.80 -15.63 18.80
N LEU A 3 4.44 -15.17 17.64
CA LEU A 3 4.01 -13.77 17.41
C LEU A 3 3.15 -13.75 16.15
N PHE A 4 1.98 -13.16 16.32
CA PHE A 4 0.93 -12.86 15.35
C PHE A 4 -0.11 -13.97 15.10
N GLY A 5 -0.87 -14.28 16.16
CA GLY A 5 -2.28 -14.56 16.02
C GLY A 5 -3.07 -13.29 16.33
N ARG A 6 -3.18 -12.36 15.42
CA ARG A 6 -4.28 -11.39 15.41
C ARG A 6 -5.40 -12.02 14.59
N LYS A 7 -6.41 -12.51 15.26
CA LYS A 7 -7.73 -12.70 14.65
C LYS A 7 -8.12 -11.34 14.07
N ASN A 8 -8.30 -11.27 12.77
CA ASN A 8 -8.97 -10.16 12.13
C ASN A 8 -10.44 -10.20 12.60
N GLU A 9 -10.77 -9.44 13.61
CA GLU A 9 -12.17 -9.14 13.98
C GLU A 9 -12.80 -8.09 13.03
N GLN A 10 -12.16 -7.79 11.88
CA GLN A 10 -12.60 -6.75 10.96
C GLN A 10 -13.58 -7.21 9.89
N ASP A 11 -13.83 -8.51 9.72
CA ASP A 11 -14.74 -8.98 8.67
C ASP A 11 -16.24 -8.89 9.00
N ALA A 12 -16.59 -8.39 10.19
CA ALA A 12 -18.00 -8.36 10.62
C ALA A 12 -18.80 -7.11 10.17
N THR A 13 -18.19 -6.20 9.41
CA THR A 13 -18.88 -4.99 8.98
C THR A 13 -19.00 -4.87 7.47
N LEU A 14 -19.59 -5.87 6.85
CA LEU A 14 -20.38 -5.61 5.64
C LEU A 14 -21.56 -4.75 6.11
N GLY A 15 -21.43 -3.43 5.97
CA GLY A 15 -22.43 -2.48 6.45
C GLY A 15 -23.79 -2.89 5.95
N LYS A 16 -24.78 -2.89 6.85
CA LYS A 16 -26.18 -2.86 6.40
C LYS A 16 -26.26 -1.82 5.31
N PRO A 17 -26.98 -2.09 4.20
CA PRO A 17 -27.32 -1.04 3.26
C PRO A 17 -27.86 0.15 4.08
N PRO A 18 -27.61 1.40 3.69
CA PRO A 18 -28.09 2.55 4.43
C PRO A 18 -29.56 2.31 4.75
N MET A 19 -29.86 2.19 6.04
CA MET A 19 -31.25 2.13 6.44
C MET A 19 -31.84 3.44 6.00
N GLY A 20 -32.70 3.39 5.00
CA GLY A 20 -33.47 4.54 4.58
C GLY A 20 -34.00 5.21 5.83
N TRP A 21 -33.91 6.50 5.90
CA TRP A 21 -34.48 7.36 6.93
C TRP A 21 -35.83 6.79 7.31
N GLY A 22 -36.01 6.44 8.58
CA GLY A 22 -37.24 5.86 9.06
C GLY A 22 -38.41 6.76 8.75
N VAL A 23 -39.10 6.45 7.68
CA VAL A 23 -40.43 6.98 7.42
C VAL A 23 -41.35 6.24 8.36
N PRO A 24 -42.00 6.92 9.33
CA PRO A 24 -42.95 6.25 10.19
C PRO A 24 -44.12 5.80 9.32
N GLY A 25 -44.30 4.50 9.14
CA GLY A 25 -45.51 3.96 8.60
C GLY A 25 -45.45 3.15 7.29
N VAL A 26 -44.40 2.42 7.04
CA VAL A 26 -44.45 1.35 6.02
C VAL A 26 -45.10 0.13 6.69
N GLN A 27 -46.34 -0.09 6.34
CA GLN A 27 -47.07 -1.31 6.64
C GLN A 27 -46.31 -2.52 6.04
N LYS A 28 -46.27 -3.63 6.78
CA LYS A 28 -45.79 -4.92 6.32
C LYS A 28 -46.38 -5.23 4.94
N ASP A 29 -45.51 -5.36 3.95
CA ASP A 29 -45.94 -5.77 2.62
C ASP A 29 -46.46 -7.19 2.70
N GLU A 30 -47.74 -7.33 2.45
CA GLU A 30 -48.41 -8.61 2.22
C GLU A 30 -47.77 -9.25 1.01
N SER A 31 -47.58 -10.55 1.05
CA SER A 31 -47.05 -11.41 -0.01
C SER A 31 -47.51 -10.92 -1.40
N VAL A 32 -46.56 -10.43 -2.20
CA VAL A 32 -46.83 -10.04 -3.60
C VAL A 32 -47.39 -11.24 -4.33
N ASP A 33 -48.57 -11.05 -4.94
CA ASP A 33 -49.26 -12.08 -5.70
C ASP A 33 -48.35 -12.63 -6.82
N PRO A 34 -48.18 -13.95 -7.00
CA PRO A 34 -47.29 -14.53 -8.02
C PRO A 34 -47.59 -14.04 -9.44
N GLU A 35 -48.87 -13.67 -9.73
CA GLU A 35 -49.26 -13.07 -10.99
C GLU A 35 -48.73 -11.66 -11.19
N MET A 36 -48.60 -10.87 -10.10
CA MET A 36 -48.02 -9.53 -10.11
C MET A 36 -46.49 -9.57 -10.26
N GLU A 37 -45.86 -10.58 -9.67
CA GLU A 37 -44.42 -10.87 -9.83
C GLU A 37 -44.07 -11.24 -11.26
N ALA A 38 -44.90 -12.09 -11.91
CA ALA A 38 -44.77 -12.45 -13.32
C ALA A 38 -45.01 -11.26 -14.27
N MET A 39 -45.90 -10.34 -13.92
CA MET A 39 -46.19 -9.14 -14.68
C MET A 39 -45.07 -8.09 -14.62
N LEU A 40 -44.37 -8.02 -13.47
CA LEU A 40 -43.21 -7.14 -13.28
C LEU A 40 -41.95 -7.64 -13.99
N LEU A 41 -41.83 -8.95 -14.23
CA LEU A 41 -40.73 -9.54 -15.01
C LEU A 41 -40.74 -9.19 -16.50
N THR A 42 -41.91 -8.77 -17.04
CA THR A 42 -42.07 -8.29 -18.42
C THR A 42 -41.93 -6.77 -18.57
N ALA A 43 -41.71 -6.05 -17.46
CA ALA A 43 -41.63 -4.59 -17.47
C ALA A 43 -40.33 -4.07 -18.12
N PRO A 44 -40.34 -2.87 -18.74
CA PRO A 44 -39.14 -2.24 -19.26
C PRO A 44 -38.08 -2.03 -18.15
N ALA A 45 -36.81 -1.95 -18.53
CA ALA A 45 -35.65 -1.98 -17.65
C ALA A 45 -35.72 -1.05 -16.41
N GLY A 46 -36.42 0.06 -16.43
CA GLY A 46 -36.62 0.96 -15.29
C GLY A 46 -37.72 0.56 -14.29
N GLN A 47 -38.41 -0.55 -14.53
CA GLN A 47 -39.49 -1.05 -13.66
C GLN A 47 -39.25 -2.49 -13.17
N ARG A 48 -38.12 -3.08 -13.53
CA ARG A 48 -37.76 -4.46 -13.20
C ARG A 48 -37.45 -4.57 -11.71
N ARG A 49 -38.04 -5.54 -11.04
CA ARG A 49 -37.64 -5.95 -9.68
C ARG A 49 -36.69 -7.13 -9.79
N ILE A 50 -35.64 -7.14 -8.96
CA ILE A 50 -34.77 -8.31 -8.82
C ILE A 50 -35.49 -9.33 -7.95
N GLY A 51 -35.73 -10.52 -8.52
CA GLY A 51 -36.34 -11.66 -7.87
C GLY A 51 -35.45 -12.93 -7.98
N ARG A 52 -36.02 -14.08 -7.69
CA ARG A 52 -35.30 -15.38 -7.75
C ARG A 52 -34.76 -15.73 -9.12
N ALA A 53 -35.48 -15.36 -10.19
CA ALA A 53 -35.05 -15.66 -11.55
C ALA A 53 -33.77 -14.91 -11.93
N GLU A 54 -33.69 -13.64 -11.59
CA GLU A 54 -32.52 -12.79 -11.83
C GLU A 54 -31.33 -13.24 -10.97
N ILE A 55 -31.57 -13.69 -9.73
CA ILE A 55 -30.53 -14.26 -8.87
C ILE A 55 -29.99 -15.56 -9.48
N ALA A 56 -30.85 -16.45 -9.97
CA ALA A 56 -30.43 -17.69 -10.61
C ALA A 56 -29.58 -17.41 -11.87
N GLU A 57 -29.96 -16.39 -12.67
CA GLU A 57 -29.15 -15.93 -13.79
C GLU A 57 -27.79 -15.37 -13.32
N ALA A 58 -27.77 -14.53 -12.27
CA ALA A 58 -26.56 -13.98 -11.69
C ALA A 58 -25.59 -15.07 -11.18
N ILE A 59 -26.11 -16.12 -10.54
CA ILE A 59 -25.33 -17.30 -10.10
C ILE A 59 -24.73 -18.04 -11.30
N SER A 60 -25.49 -18.22 -12.38
CA SER A 60 -24.98 -18.82 -13.61
C SER A 60 -23.85 -18.00 -14.22
N ILE A 61 -24.01 -16.67 -14.30
CA ILE A 61 -22.98 -15.74 -14.79
C ILE A 61 -21.74 -15.80 -13.88
N LEU A 62 -21.92 -15.79 -12.56
CA LEU A 62 -20.82 -15.90 -11.60
C LEU A 62 -20.04 -17.21 -11.79
N SER A 63 -20.74 -18.32 -11.99
CA SER A 63 -20.11 -19.63 -12.27
C SER A 63 -19.26 -19.58 -13.54
N ASP A 64 -19.73 -18.92 -14.59
CA ASP A 64 -18.97 -18.78 -15.83
C ASP A 64 -17.78 -17.83 -15.69
N TYR A 65 -17.90 -16.75 -14.91
CA TYR A 65 -16.79 -15.86 -14.58
C TYR A 65 -15.72 -16.58 -13.76
N LYS A 66 -16.13 -17.42 -12.83
CA LYS A 66 -15.21 -18.29 -12.07
C LYS A 66 -14.44 -19.24 -12.97
N LYS A 67 -15.10 -19.92 -13.91
CA LYS A 67 -14.42 -20.79 -14.88
C LYS A 67 -13.37 -20.02 -15.69
N GLY A 68 -13.71 -18.80 -16.12
CA GLY A 68 -12.79 -17.94 -16.86
C GLY A 68 -11.59 -17.48 -16.03
N LYS A 69 -11.69 -17.48 -14.70
CA LYS A 69 -10.65 -17.01 -13.77
C LYS A 69 -9.82 -18.16 -13.16
N ALA A 70 -10.17 -19.43 -13.40
CA ALA A 70 -9.58 -20.58 -12.71
C ALA A 70 -8.04 -20.63 -12.77
N SER A 71 -7.43 -20.25 -13.91
CA SER A 71 -5.97 -20.22 -14.06
C SER A 71 -5.31 -19.13 -13.21
N LEU A 72 -5.98 -17.99 -13.05
CA LEU A 72 -5.52 -16.91 -12.17
C LEU A 72 -5.59 -17.33 -10.70
N GLU A 73 -6.70 -17.94 -10.28
CA GLU A 73 -6.87 -18.43 -8.91
C GLU A 73 -5.81 -19.46 -8.55
N GLU A 74 -5.49 -20.37 -9.47
CA GLU A 74 -4.42 -21.33 -9.23
C GLU A 74 -3.04 -20.69 -9.14
N ARG A 75 -2.77 -19.67 -9.98
CA ARG A 75 -1.54 -18.89 -9.92
C ARG A 75 -1.39 -18.18 -8.58
N VAL A 76 -2.43 -17.50 -8.11
CA VAL A 76 -2.43 -16.77 -6.83
C VAL A 76 -2.12 -17.72 -5.67
N VAL A 77 -2.79 -18.88 -5.60
CA VAL A 77 -2.53 -19.88 -4.53
C VAL A 77 -1.10 -20.46 -4.62
N GLN A 78 -0.57 -20.65 -5.83
CA GLN A 78 0.82 -21.11 -5.97
C GLN A 78 1.83 -20.02 -5.58
N ASP A 79 1.57 -18.76 -5.93
CA ASP A 79 2.44 -17.65 -5.60
C ASP A 79 2.57 -17.48 -4.08
N GLU A 80 1.49 -17.72 -3.31
CA GLU A 80 1.55 -17.73 -1.85
C GLU A 80 2.46 -18.83 -1.31
N LEU A 81 2.43 -20.03 -1.87
CA LEU A 81 3.34 -21.11 -1.46
C LEU A 81 4.82 -20.72 -1.66
N TRP A 82 5.12 -20.01 -2.77
CA TRP A 82 6.47 -19.49 -3.00
C TRP A 82 6.85 -18.38 -2.02
N TRP A 83 5.93 -17.52 -1.67
CA TRP A 83 6.11 -16.46 -0.70
C TRP A 83 6.35 -17.01 0.72
N GLU A 84 5.58 -18.03 1.13
CA GLU A 84 5.68 -18.68 2.45
C GLU A 84 6.89 -19.62 2.60
N LEU A 85 7.80 -19.65 1.62
CA LEU A 85 8.94 -20.58 1.59
C LEU A 85 8.56 -22.07 1.52
N ARG A 86 7.33 -22.39 1.13
CA ARG A 86 6.81 -23.73 0.91
C ARG A 86 7.07 -24.21 -0.54
N HIS A 87 8.26 -23.90 -1.07
CA HIS A 87 8.65 -24.13 -2.46
C HIS A 87 8.46 -25.59 -2.89
N TRP A 88 8.83 -26.52 -2.04
CA TRP A 88 8.74 -27.96 -2.34
C TRP A 88 7.33 -28.49 -2.46
N GLU A 89 6.37 -27.85 -1.79
CA GLU A 89 4.95 -28.16 -1.99
C GLU A 89 4.44 -27.67 -3.35
N ALA A 90 4.82 -26.46 -3.72
CA ALA A 90 4.51 -25.91 -5.04
C ALA A 90 5.12 -26.75 -6.17
N ILE A 91 6.37 -27.23 -5.98
CA ILE A 91 7.06 -28.10 -6.94
C ILE A 91 6.36 -29.46 -7.09
N ARG A 92 5.89 -30.05 -5.98
CA ARG A 92 5.24 -31.38 -5.97
C ARG A 92 3.83 -31.35 -6.57
N LYS A 93 3.08 -30.27 -6.37
CA LYS A 93 1.74 -30.12 -6.95
C LYS A 93 1.74 -30.17 -8.48
N GLY A 94 2.84 -29.78 -9.13
CA GLY A 94 3.01 -29.87 -10.57
C GLY A 94 3.35 -31.27 -11.10
N LYS A 95 3.69 -32.23 -10.22
CA LYS A 95 4.02 -33.60 -10.58
C LYS A 95 2.95 -34.56 -10.03
N GLN A 96 2.34 -35.32 -10.90
CA GLN A 96 1.49 -36.42 -10.47
C GLN A 96 2.27 -37.36 -9.53
N ARG A 97 1.65 -37.72 -8.43
CA ARG A 97 2.06 -38.54 -7.30
C ARG A 97 2.65 -39.91 -7.72
N THR A 98 3.90 -39.95 -8.13
CA THR A 98 4.62 -41.23 -8.36
C THR A 98 5.80 -41.43 -7.43
N ASP A 99 6.01 -40.51 -6.50
CA ASP A 99 7.18 -40.61 -5.61
C ASP A 99 6.89 -41.51 -4.42
N ASN A 100 7.83 -42.44 -4.22
CA ASN A 100 7.83 -43.36 -3.10
C ASN A 100 7.84 -42.58 -1.77
N PRO A 101 6.84 -42.73 -0.88
CA PRO A 101 6.71 -41.90 0.30
C PRO A 101 7.82 -42.14 1.37
N GLU A 102 8.63 -43.16 1.21
CA GLU A 102 9.62 -43.58 2.21
C GLU A 102 10.97 -42.79 2.15
N TYR A 103 11.33 -42.20 1.01
CA TYR A 103 12.58 -41.42 0.91
C TYR A 103 12.33 -40.01 0.46
N ARG A 104 12.43 -39.07 1.38
CA ARG A 104 12.50 -37.65 1.08
C ARG A 104 13.95 -37.19 1.21
N GLY A 105 14.55 -36.76 0.11
CA GLY A 105 15.82 -36.07 0.11
C GLY A 105 15.74 -34.74 0.89
N PRO A 106 16.87 -34.04 1.12
CA PRO A 106 16.87 -32.73 1.73
C PRO A 106 16.06 -31.73 0.88
N GLU A 107 15.21 -30.95 1.52
CA GLU A 107 14.32 -29.97 0.90
C GLU A 107 14.65 -28.55 1.37
N PRO A 108 15.86 -28.02 1.06
CA PRO A 108 16.24 -26.67 1.45
C PRO A 108 15.43 -25.64 0.67
N SER A 109 14.94 -24.63 1.35
CA SER A 109 14.31 -23.45 0.73
C SER A 109 15.13 -22.21 1.10
N SER A 110 15.59 -21.49 0.08
CA SER A 110 16.36 -20.26 0.28
C SER A 110 15.47 -19.02 0.05
N ALA A 111 15.64 -17.98 0.87
CA ALA A 111 14.77 -16.83 0.94
C ALA A 111 15.13 -15.68 -0.04
N TRP A 112 15.67 -16.01 -1.23
CA TRP A 112 16.08 -14.96 -2.19
C TRP A 112 14.87 -14.19 -2.75
N LEU A 113 13.82 -14.92 -3.12
CA LEU A 113 12.56 -14.35 -3.59
C LEU A 113 11.91 -13.46 -2.50
N PHE A 114 11.86 -13.95 -1.27
CA PHE A 114 11.34 -13.22 -0.13
C PHE A 114 12.09 -11.90 0.08
N ASN A 115 13.42 -11.92 0.08
CA ASN A 115 14.24 -10.73 0.24
C ASN A 115 14.05 -9.72 -0.89
N ALA A 116 13.85 -10.20 -2.12
CA ALA A 116 13.59 -9.33 -3.26
C ALA A 116 12.28 -8.56 -3.10
N ILE A 117 11.21 -9.25 -2.72
CA ILE A 117 9.90 -8.65 -2.48
C ILE A 117 9.93 -7.69 -1.29
N LEU A 118 10.58 -8.08 -0.18
CA LEU A 118 10.71 -7.26 1.03
C LEU A 118 11.35 -5.89 0.73
N ASN A 119 12.44 -5.88 -0.05
CA ASN A 119 13.11 -4.64 -0.42
C ASN A 119 12.24 -3.73 -1.30
N LYS A 120 11.47 -4.31 -2.23
CA LYS A 120 10.56 -3.54 -3.08
C LYS A 120 9.37 -2.98 -2.29
N HIS A 121 8.88 -3.71 -1.30
CA HIS A 121 7.86 -3.22 -0.39
C HIS A 121 8.37 -2.03 0.44
N ALA A 122 9.57 -2.13 1.00
CA ALA A 122 10.20 -1.03 1.74
C ALA A 122 10.34 0.24 0.88
N ASP A 123 10.82 0.10 -0.38
CA ASP A 123 10.91 1.19 -1.34
C ASP A 123 9.54 1.87 -1.59
N ALA A 124 8.47 1.08 -1.61
CA ALA A 124 7.11 1.58 -1.82
C ALA A 124 6.58 2.35 -0.60
N MET A 125 6.86 1.85 0.61
CA MET A 125 6.44 2.51 1.86
C MET A 125 7.18 3.82 2.09
N ASP A 126 8.44 3.94 1.65
CA ASP A 126 9.21 5.18 1.71
C ASP A 126 8.62 6.30 0.82
N ASN A 127 7.80 5.92 -0.17
CA ASN A 127 7.21 6.85 -1.15
C ASN A 127 5.67 6.87 -1.04
N TYR A 128 5.14 7.07 0.16
CA TYR A 128 3.70 7.10 0.41
C TYR A 128 3.02 8.30 -0.29
N PRO A 129 1.89 8.07 -1.02
CA PRO A 129 1.19 9.11 -1.76
C PRO A 129 0.26 9.94 -0.87
N GLU A 130 0.30 11.26 -1.03
CA GLU A 130 -0.64 12.20 -0.42
C GLU A 130 -1.45 12.90 -1.53
N PRO A 131 -2.79 12.91 -1.47
CA PRO A 131 -3.61 13.55 -2.49
C PRO A 131 -3.63 15.06 -2.31
N VAL A 132 -3.53 15.78 -3.43
CA VAL A 132 -3.74 17.24 -3.50
C VAL A 132 -4.81 17.51 -4.55
N VAL A 133 -5.87 18.19 -4.16
CA VAL A 133 -7.00 18.55 -5.02
C VAL A 133 -6.78 19.94 -5.60
N LEU A 134 -6.88 20.04 -6.91
CA LEU A 134 -6.75 21.30 -7.64
C LEU A 134 -8.07 21.66 -8.31
N PRO A 135 -8.52 22.93 -8.23
CA PRO A 135 -9.71 23.39 -8.92
C PRO A 135 -9.43 23.52 -10.41
N ARG A 136 -10.41 23.19 -11.26
CA ARG A 136 -10.36 23.53 -12.68
C ARG A 136 -10.81 24.95 -12.95
N GLU A 137 -11.72 25.45 -12.14
CA GLU A 137 -12.25 26.78 -12.23
C GLU A 137 -11.98 27.56 -10.95
N ARG A 138 -11.82 28.90 -11.10
CA ARG A 138 -11.49 29.77 -9.97
C ARG A 138 -12.57 29.78 -8.88
N SER A 139 -13.84 29.58 -9.27
CA SER A 139 -14.97 29.49 -8.33
C SER A 139 -14.85 28.31 -7.34
N ASP A 140 -14.11 27.26 -7.71
CA ASP A 140 -14.00 26.02 -6.96
C ASP A 140 -12.74 25.96 -6.07
N GLU A 141 -11.99 27.07 -6.00
CA GLU A 141 -10.69 27.14 -5.27
C GLU A 141 -10.85 26.86 -3.77
N GLU A 142 -11.90 27.39 -3.16
CA GLU A 142 -12.19 27.16 -1.74
C GLU A 142 -12.55 25.71 -1.46
N SER A 143 -13.45 25.15 -2.27
CA SER A 143 -13.84 23.73 -2.16
C SER A 143 -12.67 22.79 -2.40
N ALA A 144 -11.76 23.12 -3.33
CA ALA A 144 -10.55 22.34 -3.58
C ALA A 144 -9.57 22.39 -2.39
N LYS A 145 -9.41 23.53 -1.73
CA LYS A 145 -8.60 23.67 -0.51
C LYS A 145 -9.16 22.85 0.64
N VAL A 146 -10.48 22.91 0.84
CA VAL A 146 -11.18 22.11 1.87
C VAL A 146 -10.98 20.62 1.58
N LEU A 147 -11.25 20.16 0.35
CA LEU A 147 -11.05 18.76 -0.04
C LEU A 147 -9.59 18.31 0.14
N SER A 148 -8.61 19.13 -0.25
CA SER A 148 -7.17 18.82 -0.06
C SER A 148 -6.80 18.62 1.40
N SER A 149 -7.52 19.27 2.33
CA SER A 149 -7.29 19.16 3.76
C SER A 149 -8.05 18.01 4.39
N VAL A 150 -9.24 17.69 3.89
CA VAL A 150 -10.14 16.66 4.46
C VAL A 150 -9.80 15.26 3.96
N LEU A 151 -9.42 15.10 2.67
CA LEU A 151 -9.10 13.77 2.13
C LEU A 151 -8.00 13.03 2.89
N PRO A 152 -6.87 13.64 3.28
CA PRO A 152 -5.88 12.95 4.09
C PRO A 152 -6.42 12.46 5.44
N VAL A 153 -7.34 13.22 6.06
CA VAL A 153 -7.95 12.83 7.34
C VAL A 153 -8.91 11.64 7.14
N ILE A 154 -9.68 11.62 6.05
CA ILE A 154 -10.53 10.47 5.70
C ILE A 154 -9.68 9.22 5.46
N LEU A 155 -8.54 9.36 4.78
CA LEU A 155 -7.59 8.26 4.57
C LEU A 155 -7.01 7.76 5.89
N GLU A 156 -6.67 8.67 6.82
CA GLU A 156 -6.19 8.33 8.17
C GLU A 156 -7.25 7.58 8.98
N TYR A 157 -8.53 8.01 8.95
CA TYR A 157 -9.64 7.33 9.63
C TYR A 157 -9.94 5.93 9.08
N ASN A 158 -9.53 5.66 7.85
CA ASN A 158 -9.64 4.35 7.19
C ASN A 158 -8.40 3.47 7.36
N ASP A 159 -7.41 3.87 8.16
CA ASP A 159 -6.11 3.17 8.25
C ASP A 159 -5.52 2.87 6.86
N TYR A 160 -5.66 3.85 5.95
CA TYR A 160 -5.28 3.64 4.54
C TYR A 160 -3.80 3.31 4.36
N GLU A 161 -2.94 3.74 5.27
CA GLU A 161 -1.52 3.37 5.26
C GLU A 161 -1.34 1.85 5.40
N GLN A 162 -2.11 1.21 6.29
CA GLN A 162 -2.10 -0.24 6.44
C GLN A 162 -2.68 -0.92 5.19
N THR A 163 -3.84 -0.46 4.72
CA THR A 163 -4.47 -0.97 3.49
C THR A 163 -3.54 -0.82 2.27
N TYR A 164 -2.79 0.29 2.19
CA TYR A 164 -1.79 0.52 1.14
C TYR A 164 -0.63 -0.48 1.24
N SER A 165 -0.13 -0.73 2.45
CA SER A 165 0.92 -1.73 2.71
C SER A 165 0.47 -3.13 2.32
N ASP A 166 -0.73 -3.55 2.76
CA ASP A 166 -1.28 -4.89 2.49
C ASP A 166 -1.50 -5.11 0.98
N ASN A 167 -2.07 -4.13 0.30
CA ASN A 167 -2.22 -4.16 -1.16
C ASN A 167 -0.88 -4.17 -1.91
N TRP A 168 0.18 -3.55 -1.37
CA TRP A 168 1.50 -3.64 -1.97
C TRP A 168 2.09 -5.04 -1.86
N TRP A 169 1.86 -5.77 -0.75
CA TRP A 169 2.23 -7.18 -0.66
C TRP A 169 1.53 -8.01 -1.73
N GLU A 170 0.21 -7.86 -1.89
CA GLU A 170 -0.56 -8.54 -2.93
C GLU A 170 -0.07 -8.20 -4.35
N LYS A 171 0.17 -6.91 -4.60
CA LYS A 171 0.69 -6.43 -5.88
C LYS A 171 2.06 -7.02 -6.21
N LEU A 172 2.98 -7.08 -5.24
CA LEU A 172 4.31 -7.62 -5.42
C LEU A 172 4.28 -9.13 -5.64
N LYS A 173 3.44 -9.85 -4.91
CA LYS A 173 3.31 -11.32 -5.01
C LYS A 173 2.59 -11.72 -6.30
N HIS A 174 1.35 -11.29 -6.45
CA HIS A 174 0.42 -11.75 -7.50
C HIS A 174 0.37 -10.83 -8.72
N GLY A 175 0.95 -9.63 -8.62
CA GLY A 175 0.96 -8.63 -9.70
C GLY A 175 -0.26 -7.75 -9.78
N THR A 176 -1.25 -7.97 -8.94
CA THR A 176 -2.48 -7.18 -8.90
C THR A 176 -3.01 -7.11 -7.49
N ALA A 177 -3.30 -5.91 -7.04
CA ALA A 177 -4.02 -5.63 -5.82
C ALA A 177 -5.37 -4.99 -6.16
N ALA A 178 -6.39 -5.21 -5.34
CA ALA A 178 -7.71 -4.65 -5.54
C ALA A 178 -8.13 -3.82 -4.32
N TYR A 179 -8.42 -2.54 -4.57
CA TYR A 179 -8.96 -1.62 -3.59
C TYR A 179 -10.47 -1.51 -3.75
N GLY A 180 -11.20 -1.65 -2.65
CA GLY A 180 -12.62 -1.32 -2.58
C GLY A 180 -12.83 0.06 -2.00
N VAL A 181 -13.69 0.86 -2.61
CA VAL A 181 -14.07 2.21 -2.15
C VAL A 181 -15.59 2.24 -2.01
N PHE A 182 -16.07 2.08 -0.78
CA PHE A 182 -17.48 1.93 -0.47
C PHE A 182 -18.00 3.06 0.39
N TRP A 183 -19.31 3.18 0.48
CA TRP A 183 -19.98 3.96 1.50
C TRP A 183 -20.43 3.03 2.64
N ASN A 184 -20.04 3.33 3.86
CA ASN A 184 -20.47 2.59 5.05
C ASN A 184 -21.35 3.48 5.95
N SER A 185 -22.63 3.21 5.95
CA SER A 185 -23.62 3.97 6.73
C SER A 185 -23.52 3.77 8.24
N ALA A 186 -22.80 2.73 8.71
CA ALA A 186 -22.67 2.45 10.15
C ALA A 186 -21.53 3.24 10.80
N LYS A 187 -20.59 3.79 10.01
CA LYS A 187 -19.50 4.63 10.53
C LYS A 187 -20.06 5.93 11.14
N GLU A 188 -19.27 6.59 11.96
CA GLU A 188 -19.58 7.88 12.58
C GLU A 188 -20.96 7.93 13.26
N ASN A 189 -21.26 6.90 14.08
CA ASN A 189 -22.54 6.78 14.81
C ASN A 189 -23.81 6.84 13.93
N GLY A 190 -23.69 6.37 12.68
CA GLY A 190 -24.81 6.31 11.74
C GLY A 190 -24.88 7.46 10.74
N LEU A 191 -23.97 8.44 10.81
CA LEU A 191 -23.80 9.45 9.75
C LEU A 191 -23.24 8.84 8.46
N GLY A 192 -22.56 7.68 8.60
CA GLY A 192 -21.85 7.00 7.50
C GLY A 192 -20.56 7.70 7.11
N ASP A 193 -19.64 6.98 6.51
CA ASP A 193 -18.39 7.54 5.95
C ASP A 193 -17.87 6.66 4.81
N VAL A 194 -16.88 7.17 4.08
CA VAL A 194 -16.15 6.43 3.08
C VAL A 194 -15.44 5.26 3.77
N ASP A 195 -15.47 4.10 3.13
CA ASP A 195 -14.83 2.86 3.58
C ASP A 195 -13.88 2.36 2.51
N ILE A 196 -12.58 2.42 2.79
CA ILE A 196 -11.54 1.98 1.86
C ILE A 196 -10.93 0.71 2.45
N ARG A 197 -11.00 -0.39 1.69
CA ARG A 197 -10.48 -1.67 2.14
C ARG A 197 -9.82 -2.46 1.01
N GLU A 198 -8.98 -3.38 1.39
CA GLU A 198 -8.46 -4.40 0.49
C GLU A 198 -9.57 -5.37 0.08
N ILE A 199 -9.53 -5.82 -1.16
CA ILE A 199 -10.36 -6.89 -1.68
C ILE A 199 -9.44 -8.02 -2.14
N ASP A 200 -9.62 -9.20 -1.55
CA ASP A 200 -8.91 -10.39 -1.97
C ASP A 200 -9.22 -10.73 -3.43
N LEU A 201 -8.18 -10.92 -4.21
CA LEU A 201 -8.31 -11.23 -5.63
C LEU A 201 -9.07 -12.56 -5.87
N LEU A 202 -9.03 -13.51 -4.94
CA LEU A 202 -9.79 -14.78 -5.04
C LEU A 202 -11.30 -14.58 -4.89
N LYS A 203 -11.72 -13.50 -4.20
CA LYS A 203 -13.12 -13.18 -3.92
C LYS A 203 -13.76 -12.27 -4.97
N LEU A 204 -13.01 -11.71 -5.91
CA LEU A 204 -13.46 -10.74 -6.90
C LEU A 204 -13.63 -11.39 -8.27
N PHE A 205 -14.83 -11.29 -8.88
CA PHE A 205 -15.14 -11.90 -10.17
C PHE A 205 -15.67 -10.85 -11.16
N TRP A 206 -15.15 -10.90 -12.40
CA TRP A 206 -15.50 -10.00 -13.49
C TRP A 206 -15.63 -10.75 -14.81
N GLU A 207 -16.18 -10.10 -15.83
CA GLU A 207 -16.40 -10.69 -17.16
C GLU A 207 -15.07 -11.10 -17.82
N PRO A 208 -14.93 -12.35 -18.27
CA PRO A 208 -13.73 -12.79 -18.98
C PRO A 208 -13.50 -12.00 -20.27
N GLY A 209 -12.23 -11.69 -20.58
CA GLY A 209 -11.84 -11.00 -21.81
C GLY A 209 -11.94 -9.47 -21.77
N VAL A 210 -12.35 -8.85 -20.66
CA VAL A 210 -12.28 -7.40 -20.49
C VAL A 210 -10.86 -6.99 -20.06
N THR A 211 -10.42 -5.84 -20.53
CA THR A 211 -9.11 -5.26 -20.19
C THR A 211 -9.18 -4.21 -19.07
N ASP A 212 -10.39 -3.78 -18.73
CA ASP A 212 -10.66 -2.82 -17.67
C ASP A 212 -11.89 -3.30 -16.90
N ILE A 213 -11.75 -3.46 -15.58
CA ILE A 213 -12.81 -3.92 -14.71
C ILE A 213 -14.07 -3.05 -14.82
N GLN A 214 -13.91 -1.75 -15.11
CA GLN A 214 -15.01 -0.80 -15.28
C GLN A 214 -15.86 -1.07 -16.53
N LYS A 215 -15.34 -1.86 -17.48
CA LYS A 215 -16.06 -2.27 -18.72
C LYS A 215 -16.79 -3.59 -18.56
N SER A 216 -16.62 -4.30 -17.46
CA SER A 216 -17.38 -5.50 -17.14
C SER A 216 -18.87 -5.17 -17.05
N ARG A 217 -19.74 -6.05 -17.53
CA ARG A 217 -21.19 -5.91 -17.39
C ARG A 217 -21.64 -6.20 -15.96
N ASN A 218 -21.04 -7.19 -15.33
CA ASN A 218 -21.29 -7.57 -13.96
C ASN A 218 -19.97 -7.65 -13.19
N LEU A 219 -20.01 -7.34 -11.92
CA LEU A 219 -18.93 -7.50 -10.97
C LEU A 219 -19.47 -8.16 -9.71
N PHE A 220 -18.81 -9.22 -9.26
CA PHE A 220 -19.19 -9.89 -8.04
C PHE A 220 -18.04 -9.87 -7.02
N ILE A 221 -18.40 -9.59 -5.77
CA ILE A 221 -17.53 -9.77 -4.62
C ILE A 221 -18.18 -10.85 -3.77
N VAL A 222 -17.42 -11.87 -3.43
CA VAL A 222 -17.94 -13.08 -2.76
C VAL A 222 -17.22 -13.25 -1.45
N ASP A 223 -17.95 -13.24 -0.35
CA ASP A 223 -17.41 -13.42 0.99
C ASP A 223 -18.01 -14.64 1.69
N LEU A 224 -17.21 -15.28 2.54
CA LEU A 224 -17.64 -16.33 3.45
C LEU A 224 -17.94 -15.74 4.81
N VAL A 225 -19.19 -15.77 5.22
CA VAL A 225 -19.65 -15.19 6.49
C VAL A 225 -20.33 -16.28 7.33
N ASP A 226 -20.12 -16.25 8.63
CA ASP A 226 -20.77 -17.17 9.56
C ASP A 226 -22.29 -17.01 9.53
N GLU A 227 -23.04 -18.13 9.46
CA GLU A 227 -24.50 -18.12 9.39
C GLU A 227 -25.15 -17.41 10.56
N ASP A 228 -24.60 -17.57 11.76
CA ASP A 228 -25.10 -16.91 12.98
C ASP A 228 -25.04 -15.39 12.88
N LEU A 229 -23.97 -14.84 12.28
CA LEU A 229 -23.83 -13.40 12.06
C LEU A 229 -24.82 -12.89 11.02
N LEU A 230 -25.03 -13.67 9.94
CA LEU A 230 -26.01 -13.33 8.91
C LEU A 230 -27.44 -13.34 9.47
N GLU A 231 -27.80 -14.35 10.31
CA GLU A 231 -29.11 -14.41 10.95
C GLU A 231 -29.35 -13.25 11.94
N GLN A 232 -28.28 -12.76 12.59
CA GLN A 232 -28.38 -11.55 13.44
C GLN A 232 -28.59 -10.29 12.63
N GLN A 233 -27.92 -10.19 11.46
CA GLN A 233 -28.05 -9.03 10.58
C GLN A 233 -29.38 -9.01 9.83
N TYR A 234 -29.88 -10.18 9.42
CA TYR A 234 -31.10 -10.36 8.62
C TYR A 234 -32.08 -11.34 9.30
N PRO A 235 -32.68 -10.96 10.43
CA PRO A 235 -33.54 -11.85 11.19
C PRO A 235 -34.80 -12.31 10.43
N GLU A 236 -35.24 -11.56 9.43
CA GLU A 236 -36.36 -11.87 8.53
C GLU A 236 -36.11 -13.06 7.62
N HIS A 237 -34.83 -13.37 7.33
CA HIS A 237 -34.43 -14.49 6.48
C HIS A 237 -33.87 -15.69 7.28
N LYS A 238 -34.09 -15.72 8.59
CA LYS A 238 -33.61 -16.77 9.48
C LYS A 238 -33.99 -18.18 8.99
N GLY A 239 -33.00 -19.08 8.91
CA GLY A 239 -33.18 -20.44 8.41
C GLY A 239 -33.20 -20.59 6.89
N HIS A 240 -33.02 -19.50 6.13
CA HIS A 240 -32.91 -19.52 4.66
C HIS A 240 -31.56 -18.98 4.16
N LEU A 241 -30.62 -18.76 5.07
CA LEU A 241 -29.31 -18.16 4.79
C LEU A 241 -28.20 -19.21 4.60
N SER A 242 -28.53 -20.49 4.64
CA SER A 242 -27.58 -21.58 4.40
C SER A 242 -27.43 -21.88 2.91
N GLY A 243 -26.20 -22.01 2.45
CA GLY A 243 -25.88 -22.47 1.11
C GLY A 243 -24.82 -21.66 0.40
N GLY A 244 -24.15 -22.30 -0.54
CA GLY A 244 -23.11 -21.69 -1.37
C GLY A 244 -23.59 -21.52 -2.81
N ALA A 245 -23.62 -20.31 -3.32
CA ALA A 245 -23.86 -20.05 -4.72
C ALA A 245 -22.70 -20.57 -5.60
N VAL A 246 -21.48 -20.49 -5.08
CA VAL A 246 -20.23 -20.90 -5.75
C VAL A 246 -19.22 -21.32 -4.69
N ASP A 247 -18.42 -22.34 -4.98
CA ASP A 247 -17.28 -22.73 -4.17
C ASP A 247 -16.16 -21.69 -4.32
N VAL A 248 -15.76 -21.02 -3.23
CA VAL A 248 -14.69 -20.01 -3.22
C VAL A 248 -13.36 -20.70 -2.99
N LYS A 249 -12.40 -20.49 -3.87
CA LYS A 249 -11.06 -21.02 -3.70
C LYS A 249 -10.37 -20.32 -2.54
N GLN A 250 -9.77 -21.08 -1.64
CA GLN A 250 -9.06 -20.59 -0.46
C GLN A 250 -7.57 -20.84 -0.58
N TYR A 251 -6.78 -20.06 0.16
CA TYR A 251 -5.36 -20.29 0.34
C TYR A 251 -5.14 -21.62 1.09
N ILE A 252 -3.98 -22.22 0.89
CA ILE A 252 -3.62 -23.46 1.55
C ILE A 252 -2.86 -23.12 2.81
N TYR A 253 -3.53 -23.35 3.95
CA TYR A 253 -2.91 -23.28 5.27
C TYR A 253 -2.65 -24.68 5.81
N ASP A 254 -1.83 -24.78 6.87
CA ASP A 254 -1.56 -26.05 7.52
C ASP A 254 -2.80 -26.60 8.21
N ASP A 255 -3.64 -25.71 8.73
CA ASP A 255 -4.92 -26.06 9.34
C ASP A 255 -6.05 -26.00 8.31
N THR A 256 -6.90 -26.98 8.30
CA THR A 256 -8.13 -26.96 7.51
C THR A 256 -9.10 -25.93 8.09
N ILE A 257 -9.44 -24.93 7.29
CA ILE A 257 -10.46 -23.95 7.67
C ILE A 257 -11.82 -24.68 7.66
N ASP A 258 -12.47 -24.74 8.83
CA ASP A 258 -13.83 -25.27 8.93
C ASP A 258 -14.81 -24.25 8.30
N THR A 259 -15.42 -24.65 7.20
CA THR A 259 -16.42 -23.84 6.47
C THR A 259 -17.83 -24.38 6.67
N SER A 260 -18.05 -25.36 7.54
CA SER A 260 -19.33 -26.07 7.69
C SER A 260 -20.49 -25.16 8.14
N ASN A 261 -20.18 -24.06 8.87
CA ASN A 261 -21.16 -23.08 9.37
C ASN A 261 -21.06 -21.73 8.64
N LYS A 262 -20.43 -21.68 7.45
CA LYS A 262 -20.29 -20.45 6.69
C LYS A 262 -21.13 -20.48 5.43
N SER A 263 -21.77 -19.37 5.16
CA SER A 263 -22.53 -19.15 3.94
C SER A 263 -21.81 -18.19 3.01
N VAL A 264 -21.96 -18.42 1.72
CA VAL A 264 -21.42 -17.61 0.65
C VAL A 264 -22.34 -16.43 0.42
N VAL A 265 -21.88 -15.24 0.79
CA VAL A 265 -22.56 -13.97 0.53
C VAL A 265 -22.03 -13.40 -0.77
N VAL A 266 -22.91 -13.00 -1.67
CA VAL A 266 -22.56 -12.42 -2.96
C VAL A 266 -23.03 -10.98 -3.01
N ASP A 267 -22.07 -10.07 -3.19
CA ASP A 267 -22.30 -8.67 -3.52
C ASP A 267 -22.19 -8.50 -5.03
N TRP A 268 -23.31 -8.29 -5.69
CA TRP A 268 -23.44 -8.18 -7.14
C TRP A 268 -23.63 -6.75 -7.57
N TYR A 269 -22.69 -6.23 -8.35
CA TYR A 269 -22.75 -4.94 -9.01
C TYR A 269 -22.98 -5.14 -10.50
N TYR A 270 -23.91 -4.39 -11.10
CA TYR A 270 -24.19 -4.48 -12.53
C TYR A 270 -24.58 -3.10 -13.09
N LYS A 271 -24.33 -2.93 -14.38
CA LYS A 271 -24.60 -1.67 -15.07
C LYS A 271 -25.79 -1.78 -15.96
N THR A 272 -26.72 -0.83 -15.83
CA THR A 272 -27.89 -0.66 -16.70
C THR A 272 -27.82 0.69 -17.41
N THR A 273 -28.58 0.85 -18.47
CA THR A 273 -28.67 2.12 -19.19
C THR A 273 -30.04 2.70 -18.96
N SER A 274 -30.10 3.91 -18.38
CA SER A 274 -31.35 4.66 -18.21
C SER A 274 -31.96 5.03 -19.57
N ALA A 275 -33.27 5.36 -19.58
CA ALA A 275 -33.97 5.89 -20.76
C ALA A 275 -33.32 7.16 -21.33
N SER A 276 -32.57 7.91 -20.50
CA SER A 276 -31.80 9.10 -20.90
C SER A 276 -30.42 8.77 -21.51
N GLY A 277 -30.04 7.48 -21.59
CA GLY A 277 -28.73 7.05 -22.08
C GLY A 277 -27.61 7.12 -21.03
N LYS A 278 -27.91 7.50 -19.79
CA LYS A 278 -26.95 7.51 -18.68
C LYS A 278 -26.74 6.08 -18.16
N THR A 279 -25.49 5.68 -17.93
CA THR A 279 -25.16 4.41 -17.30
C THR A 279 -25.45 4.53 -15.79
N LEU A 280 -26.27 3.64 -15.28
CA LEU A 280 -26.58 3.50 -13.86
C LEU A 280 -25.88 2.27 -13.31
N LEU A 281 -25.31 2.39 -12.12
CA LEU A 281 -24.77 1.27 -11.35
C LEU A 281 -25.81 0.81 -10.36
N HIS A 282 -26.17 -0.46 -10.43
CA HIS A 282 -27.03 -1.11 -9.43
C HIS A 282 -26.23 -2.08 -8.57
N TYR A 283 -26.78 -2.39 -7.41
CA TYR A 283 -26.22 -3.27 -6.43
C TYR A 283 -27.29 -4.22 -5.88
N ALA A 284 -26.96 -5.49 -5.79
CA ALA A 284 -27.78 -6.49 -5.11
C ALA A 284 -26.91 -7.38 -4.22
N LYS A 285 -27.44 -7.79 -3.09
CA LYS A 285 -26.82 -8.70 -2.14
C LYS A 285 -27.69 -9.90 -1.91
N PHE A 286 -27.12 -11.11 -2.04
CA PHE A 286 -27.87 -12.34 -1.87
C PHE A 286 -27.01 -13.47 -1.28
N VAL A 287 -27.70 -14.47 -0.70
CA VAL A 287 -27.10 -15.72 -0.18
C VAL A 287 -27.88 -16.88 -0.77
N GLY A 288 -27.19 -17.76 -1.55
CA GLY A 288 -27.87 -18.79 -2.31
C GLY A 288 -28.94 -18.17 -3.22
N GLU A 289 -30.21 -18.57 -3.06
CA GLU A 289 -31.35 -18.02 -3.81
C GLU A 289 -32.09 -16.90 -3.04
N THR A 290 -31.63 -16.55 -1.83
CA THR A 290 -32.29 -15.58 -0.96
C THR A 290 -31.73 -14.18 -1.20
N LEU A 291 -32.57 -13.25 -1.64
CA LEU A 291 -32.24 -11.85 -1.81
C LEU A 291 -32.22 -11.15 -0.44
N LEU A 292 -31.13 -10.50 -0.11
CA LEU A 292 -31.01 -9.67 1.10
C LEU A 292 -31.31 -8.20 0.83
N PHE A 293 -30.85 -7.70 -0.31
CA PHE A 293 -31.05 -6.32 -0.73
C PHE A 293 -30.88 -6.19 -2.24
N ALA A 294 -31.65 -5.29 -2.87
CA ALA A 294 -31.45 -4.87 -4.25
C ALA A 294 -31.81 -3.40 -4.43
N SER A 295 -30.90 -2.63 -5.01
CA SER A 295 -31.10 -1.19 -5.27
C SER A 295 -32.24 -0.92 -6.28
N GLU A 296 -32.50 -1.82 -7.23
CA GLU A 296 -33.65 -1.67 -8.14
C GLU A 296 -35.01 -1.86 -7.46
N ASN A 297 -35.05 -2.60 -6.34
CA ASN A 297 -36.26 -2.79 -5.54
C ASN A 297 -36.55 -1.60 -4.65
N ASP A 298 -35.53 -0.77 -4.34
CA ASP A 298 -35.69 0.43 -3.51
C ASP A 298 -36.08 1.63 -4.40
N PRO A 299 -37.18 2.31 -4.11
CA PRO A 299 -37.61 3.51 -4.86
C PRO A 299 -36.57 4.62 -4.93
N ASN A 300 -35.69 4.72 -3.92
CA ASN A 300 -34.68 5.78 -3.85
C ASN A 300 -33.53 5.57 -4.85
N TYR A 301 -33.19 4.32 -5.16
CA TYR A 301 -32.05 3.97 -6.00
C TYR A 301 -32.45 3.45 -7.40
N ARG A 302 -33.74 3.20 -7.62
CA ARG A 302 -34.23 2.60 -8.87
C ARG A 302 -33.86 3.41 -10.10
N ASP A 303 -34.04 4.73 -10.05
CA ASP A 303 -33.84 5.63 -11.18
C ASP A 303 -32.50 6.36 -11.17
N THR A 304 -31.86 6.43 -10.00
CA THR A 304 -30.57 7.11 -9.78
C THR A 304 -29.38 6.16 -9.84
N GLY A 305 -29.59 4.89 -9.50
CA GLY A 305 -28.54 3.90 -9.27
C GLY A 305 -28.01 3.93 -7.84
N TRP A 306 -27.12 2.98 -7.52
CA TRP A 306 -26.51 2.86 -6.18
C TRP A 306 -25.49 3.96 -5.88
N TYR A 307 -24.61 4.24 -6.86
CA TYR A 307 -23.66 5.35 -6.79
C TYR A 307 -23.84 6.26 -8.02
N ASP A 308 -23.93 7.57 -7.77
CA ASP A 308 -24.15 8.60 -8.81
C ASP A 308 -23.05 8.65 -9.88
N HIS A 309 -21.82 8.25 -9.52
CA HIS A 309 -20.71 8.22 -10.46
C HIS A 309 -20.77 7.08 -11.48
N GLY A 310 -21.63 6.06 -11.28
CA GLY A 310 -21.84 4.95 -12.22
C GLY A 310 -20.64 4.02 -12.44
N LEU A 311 -19.61 4.08 -11.57
CA LEU A 311 -18.43 3.22 -11.62
C LEU A 311 -18.54 2.11 -10.58
N TYR A 312 -17.95 0.95 -10.87
CA TYR A 312 -17.78 -0.08 -9.85
C TYR A 312 -16.90 0.43 -8.72
N PRO A 313 -17.23 0.13 -7.45
CA PRO A 313 -16.47 0.60 -6.29
C PRO A 313 -15.16 -0.19 -6.08
N VAL A 314 -14.51 -0.58 -7.17
CA VAL A 314 -13.29 -1.38 -7.17
C VAL A 314 -12.27 -0.76 -8.11
N VAL A 315 -11.04 -0.61 -7.61
CA VAL A 315 -9.90 -0.11 -8.38
C VAL A 315 -8.78 -1.14 -8.32
N LEU A 316 -8.30 -1.58 -9.48
CA LEU A 316 -7.17 -2.50 -9.57
C LEU A 316 -5.85 -1.71 -9.68
N ASP A 317 -4.87 -2.13 -8.91
CA ASP A 317 -3.48 -1.69 -9.02
C ASP A 317 -2.63 -2.82 -9.60
N VAL A 318 -2.17 -2.65 -10.83
CA VAL A 318 -1.50 -3.69 -11.62
C VAL A 318 -0.02 -3.37 -11.73
N MET A 319 0.82 -4.38 -11.48
CA MET A 319 2.28 -4.26 -11.55
C MET A 319 2.78 -4.41 -12.97
N PHE A 320 2.72 -5.60 -13.52
CA PHE A 320 3.09 -5.92 -14.89
C PHE A 320 1.84 -6.36 -15.64
N PRO A 321 1.26 -5.51 -16.50
CA PRO A 321 -0.02 -5.79 -17.13
C PRO A 321 0.07 -6.98 -18.09
N GLU A 322 -0.92 -7.86 -18.01
CA GLU A 322 -1.10 -8.98 -18.92
C GLU A 322 -2.09 -8.62 -20.03
N LYS A 323 -1.78 -8.96 -21.28
CA LYS A 323 -2.61 -8.60 -22.42
C LYS A 323 -3.93 -9.36 -22.41
N GLY A 324 -5.04 -8.64 -22.55
CA GLY A 324 -6.39 -9.24 -22.66
C GLY A 324 -7.10 -9.45 -21.33
N THR A 325 -6.47 -9.10 -20.20
CA THR A 325 -7.05 -9.18 -18.86
C THR A 325 -6.87 -7.85 -18.12
N PRO A 326 -7.69 -7.53 -17.11
CA PRO A 326 -7.49 -6.34 -16.28
C PRO A 326 -6.45 -6.55 -15.18
N VAL A 327 -5.86 -7.74 -15.09
CA VAL A 327 -4.86 -8.14 -14.09
C VAL A 327 -3.48 -8.30 -14.71
N GLY A 328 -2.48 -8.49 -13.87
CA GLY A 328 -1.11 -8.67 -14.28
C GLY A 328 -0.41 -9.81 -13.55
N PHE A 329 0.91 -9.82 -13.60
CA PHE A 329 1.76 -10.76 -12.87
C PHE A 329 2.77 -10.01 -12.00
N GLY A 330 3.24 -10.66 -10.94
CA GLY A 330 4.12 -10.09 -9.92
C GLY A 330 5.55 -10.59 -9.99
N TYR A 331 6.32 -10.28 -8.94
CA TYR A 331 7.72 -10.72 -8.82
C TYR A 331 7.84 -12.24 -8.68
N VAL A 332 6.85 -12.90 -8.04
CA VAL A 332 6.87 -14.36 -7.92
C VAL A 332 6.93 -15.01 -9.31
N ALA A 333 6.10 -14.55 -10.25
CA ALA A 333 6.07 -15.11 -11.60
C ALA A 333 7.41 -14.96 -12.34
N ILE A 334 8.17 -13.89 -12.07
CA ILE A 334 9.46 -13.61 -12.72
C ILE A 334 10.59 -14.39 -12.03
N CYS A 335 10.56 -14.44 -10.70
CA CYS A 335 11.68 -14.91 -9.87
C CYS A 335 11.58 -16.39 -9.49
N LYS A 336 10.41 -17.04 -9.67
CA LYS A 336 10.24 -18.45 -9.26
C LYS A 336 11.16 -19.42 -9.99
N ASP A 337 11.45 -19.21 -11.28
CA ASP A 337 12.28 -20.13 -12.03
C ASP A 337 13.75 -20.09 -11.58
N PRO A 338 14.43 -18.93 -11.44
CA PRO A 338 15.74 -18.86 -10.80
C PRO A 338 15.74 -19.46 -9.39
N GLN A 339 14.73 -19.14 -8.55
CA GLN A 339 14.60 -19.68 -7.20
C GLN A 339 14.48 -21.21 -7.19
N LEU A 340 13.66 -21.77 -8.09
CA LEU A 340 13.49 -23.21 -8.26
C LEU A 340 14.83 -23.92 -8.55
N TYR A 341 15.65 -23.35 -9.42
CA TYR A 341 16.96 -23.94 -9.74
C TYR A 341 17.94 -23.81 -8.58
N ILE A 342 17.94 -22.70 -7.84
CA ILE A 342 18.77 -22.54 -6.63
C ILE A 342 18.41 -23.62 -5.61
N ASP A 343 17.12 -23.82 -5.32
CA ASP A 343 16.67 -24.81 -4.33
C ASP A 343 16.98 -26.24 -4.75
N LYS A 344 16.77 -26.59 -6.04
CA LYS A 344 17.14 -27.93 -6.58
C LYS A 344 18.64 -28.18 -6.57
N LEU A 345 19.47 -27.21 -6.91
CA LEU A 345 20.92 -27.33 -6.84
C LEU A 345 21.39 -27.49 -5.41
N SER A 346 20.81 -26.71 -4.49
CA SER A 346 21.09 -26.83 -3.05
C SER A 346 20.69 -28.19 -2.51
N SER A 347 19.52 -28.71 -2.92
CA SER A 347 19.08 -30.08 -2.56
C SER A 347 20.07 -31.13 -3.05
N ASN A 348 20.49 -31.07 -4.32
CA ASN A 348 21.42 -32.04 -4.89
C ASN A 348 22.80 -31.98 -4.22
N ILE A 349 23.30 -30.77 -3.89
CA ILE A 349 24.57 -30.60 -3.19
C ILE A 349 24.50 -31.20 -1.79
N LEU A 350 23.41 -30.93 -1.05
CA LEU A 350 23.18 -31.47 0.29
C LEU A 350 23.03 -32.99 0.25
N GLU A 351 22.25 -33.53 -0.69
CA GLU A 351 22.07 -34.96 -0.85
C GLU A 351 23.37 -35.69 -1.13
N ASN A 352 24.18 -35.17 -2.07
CA ASN A 352 25.49 -35.73 -2.37
C ASN A 352 26.42 -35.64 -1.15
N SER A 353 26.45 -34.53 -0.43
CA SER A 353 27.23 -34.36 0.81
C SER A 353 26.82 -35.39 1.86
N MET A 354 25.53 -35.62 2.04
CA MET A 354 25.00 -36.65 2.96
C MET A 354 25.35 -38.07 2.49
N MET A 355 25.28 -38.34 1.20
CA MET A 355 25.66 -39.64 0.65
C MET A 355 27.16 -39.93 0.76
N THR A 356 27.98 -38.89 0.56
CA THR A 356 29.45 -39.01 0.64
C THR A 356 29.92 -39.25 2.09
N THR A 357 29.21 -38.66 3.06
CA THR A 357 29.53 -38.87 4.49
C THR A 357 29.05 -40.21 5.01
N LYS A 358 28.01 -40.81 4.49
CA LYS A 358 27.47 -42.11 4.90
C LYS A 358 28.02 -43.20 3.99
N LYS A 359 29.05 -43.89 4.44
CA LYS A 359 29.60 -45.03 3.72
C LYS A 359 28.57 -46.14 3.62
N ARG A 360 28.33 -46.63 2.39
CA ARG A 360 27.42 -47.75 2.09
C ARG A 360 28.25 -48.90 1.50
N PHE A 361 27.82 -50.10 1.76
CA PHE A 361 28.49 -51.29 1.31
C PHE A 361 27.54 -52.25 0.63
N PHE A 362 28.01 -52.91 -0.41
CA PHE A 362 27.36 -54.13 -0.93
C PHE A 362 27.87 -55.26 -0.06
N VAL A 363 26.95 -56.01 0.56
CA VAL A 363 27.25 -57.17 1.39
C VAL A 363 26.61 -58.38 0.74
N SER A 364 27.35 -59.46 0.54
CA SER A 364 26.81 -60.71 0.06
C SER A 364 26.09 -61.45 1.18
N ASP A 365 24.89 -62.02 0.90
CA ASP A 365 24.08 -62.75 1.90
C ASP A 365 24.83 -63.92 2.58
N SER A 366 25.92 -64.37 1.97
CA SER A 366 26.77 -65.46 2.49
C SER A 366 27.91 -64.99 3.45
N THR A 367 27.93 -63.69 3.79
CA THR A 367 29.10 -63.11 4.44
C THR A 367 29.19 -63.35 5.96
N GLY A 368 28.05 -63.65 6.61
CA GLY A 368 28.04 -63.90 8.08
C GLY A 368 28.49 -62.74 8.94
N ILE A 369 28.26 -61.48 8.50
CA ILE A 369 28.55 -60.25 9.22
C ILE A 369 27.44 -60.00 10.24
N ASN A 370 27.80 -59.58 11.45
CA ASN A 370 26.85 -59.09 12.41
C ASN A 370 26.44 -57.65 12.06
N GLU A 371 25.27 -57.45 11.42
CA GLU A 371 24.79 -56.16 10.97
C GLU A 371 24.51 -55.19 12.13
N GLU A 372 24.10 -55.70 13.32
CA GLU A 372 23.83 -54.88 14.50
C GLU A 372 25.15 -54.29 15.07
N GLU A 373 26.22 -55.05 15.07
CA GLU A 373 27.55 -54.57 15.51
C GLU A 373 28.15 -53.61 14.46
N PHE A 374 27.90 -53.85 13.17
CA PHE A 374 28.39 -53.00 12.09
C PHE A 374 27.71 -51.62 12.07
N LEU A 375 26.47 -51.56 12.46
CA LEU A 375 25.70 -50.31 12.56
C LEU A 375 25.94 -49.54 13.84
N ASP A 376 26.41 -50.23 14.90
CA ASP A 376 26.67 -49.63 16.23
C ASP A 376 28.10 -49.10 16.34
N TRP A 377 28.26 -47.79 16.07
CA TRP A 377 29.54 -47.09 16.14
C TRP A 377 30.14 -46.99 17.55
N SER A 378 29.42 -47.38 18.58
CA SER A 378 29.93 -47.45 19.96
C SER A 378 30.79 -48.71 20.21
N LYS A 379 30.66 -49.72 19.36
CA LYS A 379 31.42 -50.97 19.46
C LYS A 379 32.68 -50.91 18.58
N PRO A 380 33.86 -51.05 19.16
CA PRO A 380 35.13 -50.98 18.42
C PRO A 380 35.43 -52.21 17.56
N LEU A 381 34.72 -53.32 17.80
CA LEU A 381 34.91 -54.60 17.10
C LEU A 381 33.61 -55.07 16.47
N VAL A 382 33.69 -55.50 15.20
CA VAL A 382 32.61 -56.13 14.45
C VAL A 382 32.97 -57.61 14.21
N HIS A 383 32.17 -58.52 14.66
CA HIS A 383 32.45 -59.95 14.52
C HIS A 383 31.90 -60.47 13.17
N VAL A 384 32.78 -61.21 12.46
CA VAL A 384 32.45 -61.84 11.17
C VAL A 384 32.71 -63.34 11.24
N GLN A 385 31.73 -64.14 10.76
CA GLN A 385 31.89 -65.58 10.67
C GLN A 385 32.53 -65.97 9.32
N GLY A 386 33.79 -66.43 9.38
CA GLY A 386 34.52 -66.87 8.17
C GLY A 386 35.67 -65.91 7.79
N GLU A 387 36.32 -66.17 6.64
CA GLU A 387 37.40 -65.35 6.12
C GLU A 387 36.88 -64.04 5.55
N LEU A 388 37.51 -62.92 5.90
CA LEU A 388 37.29 -61.60 5.31
C LEU A 388 37.91 -61.56 3.92
N ASP A 389 37.10 -61.57 2.89
CA ASP A 389 37.53 -61.39 1.49
C ASP A 389 36.90 -60.12 0.91
N ASP A 390 37.70 -59.28 0.24
CA ASP A 390 37.30 -58.05 -0.45
C ASP A 390 36.15 -58.27 -1.46
N ARG A 391 35.93 -59.50 -1.87
CA ARG A 391 34.86 -59.85 -2.80
C ARG A 391 33.49 -59.95 -2.14
N ARG A 392 33.43 -60.06 -0.80
CA ARG A 392 32.17 -60.25 -0.07
C ARG A 392 31.61 -58.94 0.46
N ILE A 393 32.45 -57.94 0.63
CA ILE A 393 32.09 -56.56 1.04
C ILE A 393 32.74 -55.61 0.05
N LYS A 394 31.93 -54.80 -0.63
CA LYS A 394 32.41 -53.81 -1.55
C LYS A 394 31.81 -52.45 -1.20
N GLU A 395 32.70 -51.47 -0.92
CA GLU A 395 32.27 -50.10 -0.66
C GLU A 395 31.62 -49.51 -1.92
N ILE A 396 30.46 -48.87 -1.74
CA ILE A 396 29.81 -48.06 -2.76
C ILE A 396 30.47 -46.70 -2.72
N VAL A 397 31.39 -46.46 -3.65
CA VAL A 397 32.08 -45.16 -3.73
C VAL A 397 31.16 -44.13 -4.35
N THR A 398 30.74 -43.17 -3.54
CA THR A 398 30.08 -41.96 -4.03
C THR A 398 31.12 -40.87 -4.24
N ASN A 399 31.27 -40.39 -5.45
CA ASN A 399 32.19 -39.30 -5.74
C ASN A 399 31.60 -37.98 -5.23
N PRO A 400 32.41 -37.11 -4.60
CA PRO A 400 31.98 -35.75 -4.30
C PRO A 400 31.64 -34.99 -5.59
N LEU A 401 30.70 -34.05 -5.50
CA LEU A 401 30.35 -33.21 -6.63
C LEU A 401 31.53 -32.29 -7.00
N ASP A 402 31.66 -32.03 -8.29
CA ASP A 402 32.66 -31.08 -8.82
C ASP A 402 32.26 -29.64 -8.43
N ASP A 403 33.23 -28.75 -8.32
CA ASP A 403 33.04 -27.32 -8.01
C ASP A 403 32.09 -26.59 -9.00
N ILE A 404 31.87 -27.19 -10.17
CA ILE A 404 30.95 -26.65 -11.18
C ILE A 404 29.53 -26.45 -10.63
N TYR A 405 29.06 -27.35 -9.75
CA TYR A 405 27.71 -27.25 -9.14
C TYR A 405 27.58 -26.03 -8.24
N VAL A 406 28.62 -25.72 -7.48
CA VAL A 406 28.68 -24.52 -6.63
C VAL A 406 28.74 -23.26 -7.48
N THR A 407 29.54 -23.29 -8.55
CA THR A 407 29.65 -22.18 -9.50
C THR A 407 28.31 -21.90 -10.17
N VAL A 408 27.58 -22.92 -10.64
CA VAL A 408 26.26 -22.77 -11.25
C VAL A 408 25.25 -22.25 -10.24
N ALA A 409 25.28 -22.71 -8.98
CA ALA A 409 24.42 -22.18 -7.92
C ALA A 409 24.67 -20.68 -7.68
N GLN A 410 25.94 -20.26 -7.63
CA GLN A 410 26.31 -18.84 -7.51
C GLN A 410 25.84 -18.02 -8.72
N MET A 411 26.01 -18.53 -9.95
CA MET A 411 25.48 -17.86 -11.15
C MET A 411 23.97 -17.68 -11.10
N LYS A 412 23.22 -18.68 -10.58
CA LYS A 412 21.77 -18.57 -10.43
C LYS A 412 21.36 -17.57 -9.36
N ILE A 413 22.13 -17.43 -8.30
CA ILE A 413 21.92 -16.38 -7.27
C ILE A 413 22.13 -14.99 -7.87
N GLU A 414 23.20 -14.79 -8.66
CA GLU A 414 23.44 -13.50 -9.33
C GLU A 414 22.34 -13.20 -10.37
N GLU A 415 21.91 -14.20 -11.16
CA GLU A 415 20.77 -14.07 -12.08
C GLU A 415 19.50 -13.66 -11.34
N MET A 416 19.25 -14.24 -10.15
CA MET A 416 18.11 -13.89 -9.30
C MET A 416 18.18 -12.45 -8.84
N LYS A 417 19.34 -11.99 -8.36
CA LYS A 417 19.56 -10.60 -7.93
C LYS A 417 19.33 -9.60 -9.08
N ASP A 418 19.86 -9.91 -10.26
CA ASP A 418 19.68 -9.06 -11.44
C ASP A 418 18.22 -9.05 -11.93
N THR A 419 17.57 -10.20 -11.96
CA THR A 419 16.14 -10.32 -12.35
C THR A 419 15.22 -9.55 -11.41
N ALA A 420 15.47 -9.62 -10.12
CA ALA A 420 14.72 -8.88 -9.10
C ALA A 420 15.08 -7.38 -9.06
N ALA A 421 16.07 -6.92 -9.82
CA ALA A 421 16.64 -5.59 -9.71
C ALA A 421 17.04 -5.22 -8.26
N ASN A 422 17.52 -6.22 -7.52
CA ASN A 422 17.91 -6.10 -6.11
C ASN A 422 19.45 -6.23 -6.02
N ARG A 423 20.16 -5.22 -6.53
CA ARG A 423 21.61 -5.19 -6.50
C ARG A 423 22.15 -4.81 -5.13
N ASP A 424 23.37 -5.26 -4.83
CA ASP A 424 24.04 -5.03 -3.53
C ASP A 424 24.12 -3.53 -3.14
N VAL A 425 24.14 -2.64 -4.14
CA VAL A 425 24.11 -1.17 -3.92
C VAL A 425 22.81 -0.71 -3.27
N ASN A 426 21.66 -1.34 -3.59
CA ASN A 426 20.37 -1.01 -3.00
C ASN A 426 20.25 -1.50 -1.54
N SER A 427 21.01 -2.54 -1.18
CA SER A 427 21.10 -3.06 0.21
C SER A 427 22.18 -2.37 1.05
N GLY A 428 22.77 -1.26 0.57
CA GLY A 428 23.76 -0.47 1.31
C GLY A 428 25.19 -0.97 1.20
N SER A 429 25.46 -1.99 0.39
CA SER A 429 26.82 -2.47 0.11
C SER A 429 27.45 -1.64 -1.00
N ALA A 430 28.29 -0.66 -0.63
CA ALA A 430 29.10 0.06 -1.61
C ALA A 430 30.26 -0.82 -2.08
N GLY A 431 30.39 -1.04 -3.39
CA GLY A 431 31.52 -1.73 -3.96
C GLY A 431 32.84 -1.07 -3.54
N SER A 432 33.88 -1.86 -3.31
CA SER A 432 35.20 -1.36 -2.91
C SER A 432 35.74 -0.34 -3.94
N GLY A 433 35.86 0.91 -3.50
CA GLY A 433 36.43 2.01 -4.32
C GLY A 433 35.53 3.22 -4.56
N VAL A 434 34.24 3.18 -4.21
CA VAL A 434 33.33 4.32 -4.34
C VAL A 434 33.18 5.01 -2.98
N THR A 435 33.93 6.09 -2.77
CA THR A 435 33.93 6.84 -1.50
C THR A 435 33.22 8.19 -1.57
N ALA A 436 32.88 8.66 -2.78
CA ALA A 436 32.18 9.94 -2.93
C ALA A 436 30.68 9.77 -2.71
N ALA A 437 30.09 10.47 -1.73
CA ALA A 437 28.66 10.41 -1.41
C ALA A 437 27.76 10.67 -2.65
N ALA A 438 28.14 11.61 -3.51
CA ALA A 438 27.44 11.89 -4.76
C ALA A 438 27.44 10.72 -5.75
N ALA A 439 28.52 9.92 -5.81
CA ALA A 439 28.59 8.76 -6.69
C ALA A 439 27.74 7.61 -6.14
N ILE A 440 27.71 7.43 -4.84
CA ILE A 440 26.83 6.43 -4.17
C ILE A 440 25.37 6.80 -4.40
N ALA A 441 25.01 8.07 -4.22
CA ALA A 441 23.65 8.55 -4.47
C ALA A 441 23.23 8.36 -5.94
N ALA A 442 24.11 8.63 -6.91
CA ALA A 442 23.85 8.42 -8.32
C ALA A 442 23.66 6.93 -8.68
N LEU A 443 24.44 6.03 -8.05
CA LEU A 443 24.29 4.58 -8.23
C LEU A 443 22.98 4.06 -7.61
N GLN A 444 22.61 4.55 -6.43
CA GLN A 444 21.32 4.23 -5.80
C GLN A 444 20.15 4.74 -6.65
N GLU A 445 20.26 5.96 -7.17
CA GLU A 445 19.23 6.51 -8.05
C GLU A 445 19.09 5.72 -9.37
N ALA A 446 20.19 5.26 -9.95
CA ALA A 446 20.15 4.40 -11.11
C ALA A 446 19.55 3.01 -10.80
N GLY A 447 19.83 2.45 -9.63
CA GLY A 447 19.28 1.18 -9.16
C GLY A 447 17.76 1.24 -8.93
N ASN A 448 17.25 2.38 -8.48
CA ASN A 448 15.82 2.58 -8.16
C ASN A 448 14.95 2.93 -9.38
N LYS A 449 15.52 2.97 -10.59
CA LYS A 449 14.79 3.36 -11.80
C LYS A 449 13.60 2.45 -12.12
N ALA A 450 13.74 1.14 -11.93
CA ALA A 450 12.67 0.17 -12.14
C ALA A 450 11.56 0.33 -11.06
N GLY A 451 11.95 0.62 -9.82
CA GLY A 451 10.99 0.88 -8.72
C GLY A 451 10.12 2.11 -8.97
N ARG A 452 10.68 3.17 -9.56
CA ARG A 452 9.92 4.42 -9.84
C ARG A 452 8.74 4.22 -10.79
N ASP A 453 8.86 3.38 -11.81
CA ASP A 453 7.75 3.13 -12.74
C ASP A 453 6.59 2.39 -12.05
N MET A 454 6.91 1.41 -11.20
CA MET A 454 5.93 0.68 -10.40
C MET A 454 5.20 1.58 -9.40
N ILE A 455 5.93 2.48 -8.73
CA ILE A 455 5.39 3.46 -7.80
C ILE A 455 4.50 4.46 -8.56
N SER A 456 4.92 4.93 -9.73
CA SER A 456 4.13 5.83 -10.59
C SER A 456 2.82 5.17 -11.05
N ALA A 457 2.81 3.86 -11.28
CA ALA A 457 1.59 3.11 -11.58
C ALA A 457 0.61 3.13 -10.40
N SER A 458 1.11 2.90 -9.17
CA SER A 458 0.29 3.00 -7.96
C SER A 458 -0.24 4.41 -7.70
N TYR A 459 0.50 5.45 -8.05
CA TYR A 459 -0.01 6.82 -7.94
C TYR A 459 -1.23 7.06 -8.84
N ARG A 460 -1.23 6.51 -10.06
CA ARG A 460 -2.42 6.57 -10.93
C ARG A 460 -3.64 5.87 -10.32
N THR A 461 -3.41 4.75 -9.64
CA THR A 461 -4.44 4.03 -8.89
C THR A 461 -4.95 4.86 -7.71
N HIS A 462 -4.04 5.46 -6.95
CA HIS A 462 -4.39 6.32 -5.82
C HIS A 462 -5.22 7.56 -6.26
N VAL A 463 -4.92 8.15 -7.42
CA VAL A 463 -5.77 9.22 -8.00
C VAL A 463 -7.19 8.71 -8.25
N LYS A 464 -7.37 7.50 -8.78
CA LYS A 464 -8.71 6.93 -9.02
C LYS A 464 -9.46 6.67 -7.71
N ILE A 465 -8.78 6.16 -6.68
CA ILE A 465 -9.36 5.94 -5.34
C ILE A 465 -9.87 7.28 -4.78
N ASN A 466 -9.02 8.30 -4.75
CA ASN A 466 -9.41 9.62 -4.22
C ASN A 466 -10.50 10.30 -5.07
N SER A 467 -10.51 10.08 -6.38
CA SER A 467 -11.61 10.55 -7.24
C SER A 467 -12.95 9.90 -6.85
N MET A 468 -12.96 8.60 -6.55
CA MET A 468 -14.14 7.92 -6.05
C MET A 468 -14.55 8.42 -4.66
N CYS A 469 -13.59 8.68 -3.78
CA CYS A 469 -13.88 9.27 -2.47
C CYS A 469 -14.59 10.63 -2.61
N ILE A 470 -14.12 11.49 -3.51
CA ILE A 470 -14.76 12.80 -3.78
C ILE A 470 -16.20 12.61 -4.28
N GLU A 471 -16.45 11.64 -5.16
CA GLU A 471 -17.80 11.38 -5.65
C GLU A 471 -18.73 10.82 -4.54
N LEU A 472 -18.23 9.96 -3.64
CA LEU A 472 -18.98 9.50 -2.49
C LEU A 472 -19.26 10.63 -1.49
N ILE A 473 -18.30 11.50 -1.23
CA ILE A 473 -18.47 12.70 -0.42
C ILE A 473 -19.55 13.60 -1.05
N ARG A 474 -19.53 13.79 -2.36
CA ARG A 474 -20.51 14.57 -3.11
C ARG A 474 -21.94 14.02 -2.94
N GLN A 475 -22.08 12.69 -2.97
CA GLN A 475 -23.37 12.02 -2.87
C GLN A 475 -23.92 12.01 -1.43
N PHE A 476 -23.08 11.74 -0.42
CA PHE A 476 -23.55 11.35 0.90
C PHE A 476 -23.24 12.33 2.04
N TYR A 477 -22.41 13.36 1.87
CA TYR A 477 -22.10 14.31 2.93
C TYR A 477 -23.14 15.44 3.02
N ASP A 478 -24.39 15.07 3.22
CA ASP A 478 -25.51 16.03 3.29
C ASP A 478 -25.44 16.93 4.52
N GLU A 479 -24.95 16.40 5.64
CA GLU A 479 -24.79 17.11 6.89
C GLU A 479 -23.37 17.67 7.03
N THR A 480 -23.26 18.81 7.74
CA THR A 480 -21.96 19.43 8.00
C THR A 480 -21.19 18.61 9.02
N ARG A 481 -19.97 18.25 8.69
CA ARG A 481 -19.02 17.50 9.51
C ARG A 481 -17.80 18.34 9.79
N SER A 482 -17.28 18.24 11.03
CA SER A 482 -16.09 18.96 11.46
C SER A 482 -14.89 18.01 11.44
N PHE A 483 -13.89 18.34 10.64
CA PHE A 483 -12.63 17.60 10.54
C PHE A 483 -11.54 18.33 11.30
N ARG A 484 -10.81 17.61 12.16
CA ARG A 484 -9.63 18.13 12.84
C ARG A 484 -8.40 17.90 11.98
N ILE A 485 -7.83 18.98 11.50
CA ILE A 485 -6.61 18.95 10.71
C ILE A 485 -5.44 19.27 11.62
N THR A 486 -4.45 18.38 11.66
CA THR A 486 -3.24 18.56 12.43
C THR A 486 -2.36 19.62 11.73
N GLY A 487 -2.03 20.70 12.43
CA GLY A 487 -1.17 21.75 11.92
C GLY A 487 0.30 21.31 11.84
N GLN A 488 1.13 22.13 11.20
CA GLN A 488 2.55 21.83 10.99
C GLN A 488 3.39 21.90 12.26
N THR A 489 2.94 22.66 13.26
CA THR A 489 3.57 22.73 14.58
C THR A 489 3.00 21.63 15.48
N PRO A 490 3.84 20.85 16.20
CA PRO A 490 3.35 19.85 17.14
C PRO A 490 2.34 20.46 18.12
N GLY A 491 1.13 19.90 18.17
CA GLY A 491 0.04 20.36 19.04
C GLY A 491 -0.84 21.47 18.46
N SER A 492 -0.57 22.00 17.26
CA SER A 492 -1.50 22.87 16.56
C SER A 492 -2.52 22.07 15.77
N TYR A 493 -3.78 22.45 15.86
CA TYR A 493 -4.86 21.86 15.08
C TYR A 493 -5.84 22.95 14.64
N GLN A 494 -6.49 22.70 13.53
CA GLN A 494 -7.58 23.54 13.01
C GLN A 494 -8.79 22.64 12.74
N PHE A 495 -9.97 23.18 12.93
CA PHE A 495 -11.20 22.53 12.53
C PHE A 495 -11.66 23.10 11.20
N ILE A 496 -12.01 22.23 10.27
CA ILE A 496 -12.63 22.59 9.00
C ILE A 496 -13.98 21.91 8.93
N ASP A 497 -15.01 22.71 8.74
CA ASP A 497 -16.35 22.23 8.51
C ASP A 497 -16.57 21.97 7.04
N MET A 498 -17.06 20.78 6.71
CA MET A 498 -17.32 20.36 5.34
C MET A 498 -18.70 19.76 5.19
N ASN A 499 -19.38 20.15 4.12
CA ASN A 499 -20.57 19.51 3.59
C ASN A 499 -20.46 19.42 2.07
N ASN A 500 -21.39 18.74 1.41
CA ASN A 500 -21.38 18.58 -0.03
C ASN A 500 -21.96 19.76 -0.82
N ALA A 501 -22.49 20.81 -0.19
CA ALA A 501 -23.15 21.93 -0.86
C ALA A 501 -22.21 22.64 -1.86
N GLY A 502 -20.91 22.78 -1.50
CA GLY A 502 -19.92 23.40 -2.39
C GLY A 502 -19.44 22.54 -3.56
N ILE A 503 -19.75 21.23 -3.54
CA ILE A 503 -19.29 20.27 -4.56
C ILE A 503 -20.44 19.59 -5.33
N LYS A 504 -21.69 19.74 -4.88
CA LYS A 504 -22.91 19.32 -5.62
C LYS A 504 -23.10 20.16 -6.88
N GLU A 505 -24.01 19.73 -7.75
CA GLU A 505 -24.46 20.50 -8.90
C GLU A 505 -25.03 21.84 -8.46
N GLN A 506 -24.52 22.93 -9.03
CA GLN A 506 -24.91 24.30 -8.74
C GLN A 506 -25.65 24.91 -9.92
N GLU A 507 -26.73 25.64 -9.66
CA GLU A 507 -27.40 26.43 -10.68
C GLU A 507 -26.53 27.65 -11.00
N VAL A 508 -26.04 27.75 -12.24
CA VAL A 508 -25.15 28.83 -12.69
C VAL A 508 -25.92 29.91 -13.46
N GLY A 509 -27.10 29.61 -13.93
CA GLY A 509 -27.93 30.54 -14.71
C GLY A 509 -29.11 29.85 -15.37
N GLN A 510 -29.79 30.57 -16.24
CA GLN A 510 -30.90 30.04 -17.03
C GLN A 510 -30.60 30.13 -18.53
N THR A 511 -31.00 29.10 -19.24
CA THR A 511 -30.94 29.07 -20.71
C THR A 511 -31.91 30.12 -21.29
N SER A 512 -31.76 30.52 -22.58
CA SER A 512 -32.66 31.41 -23.26
C SER A 512 -34.15 31.02 -23.18
N ASP A 513 -34.42 29.72 -22.94
CA ASP A 513 -35.74 29.12 -22.82
C ASP A 513 -36.25 29.05 -21.37
N GLY A 514 -35.53 29.69 -20.41
CA GLY A 514 -35.91 29.75 -19.01
C GLY A 514 -35.63 28.47 -18.21
N LEU A 515 -34.92 27.49 -18.76
CA LEU A 515 -34.52 26.27 -18.06
C LEU A 515 -33.24 26.54 -17.22
N PRO A 516 -33.19 26.06 -15.98
CA PRO A 516 -31.99 26.23 -15.15
C PRO A 516 -30.79 25.47 -15.73
N LEU A 517 -29.66 26.14 -15.78
CA LEU A 517 -28.40 25.58 -16.22
C LEU A 517 -27.60 25.13 -14.99
N TYR A 518 -27.35 23.84 -14.89
CA TYR A 518 -26.57 23.26 -13.78
C TYR A 518 -25.13 23.04 -14.18
N ARG A 519 -24.24 23.30 -13.25
CA ARG A 519 -22.80 23.03 -13.35
C ARG A 519 -22.37 22.12 -12.20
N LYS A 520 -21.67 21.04 -12.53
CA LYS A 520 -21.03 20.16 -11.57
C LYS A 520 -19.55 20.58 -11.42
N PRO A 521 -19.08 21.00 -10.22
CA PRO A 521 -17.66 21.29 -9.98
C PRO A 521 -16.77 20.08 -10.30
N ILE A 522 -15.68 20.31 -11.02
CA ILE A 522 -14.72 19.27 -11.42
C ILE A 522 -13.37 19.60 -10.82
N PHE A 523 -12.75 18.61 -10.18
CA PHE A 523 -11.45 18.73 -9.54
C PHE A 523 -10.42 17.87 -10.23
N ASP A 524 -9.18 18.37 -10.31
CA ASP A 524 -8.02 17.62 -10.73
C ASP A 524 -7.24 17.15 -9.49
N LEU A 525 -6.79 15.89 -9.51
CA LEU A 525 -6.02 15.30 -8.43
C LEU A 525 -4.56 15.20 -8.83
N LYS A 526 -3.68 15.70 -7.99
CA LYS A 526 -2.22 15.48 -8.06
C LYS A 526 -1.76 14.73 -6.83
N ILE A 527 -0.72 13.92 -7.00
CA ILE A 527 -0.09 13.22 -5.88
C ILE A 527 1.16 13.96 -5.48
N LYS A 528 1.27 14.23 -4.20
CA LYS A 528 2.48 14.65 -3.53
C LYS A 528 3.08 13.45 -2.79
N VAL A 529 4.37 13.24 -2.92
CA VAL A 529 5.05 12.14 -2.26
C VAL A 529 5.52 12.59 -0.89
N GLN A 530 5.09 11.89 0.16
CA GLN A 530 5.68 12.04 1.48
C GLN A 530 6.89 11.12 1.59
N LYS A 531 8.09 11.67 1.53
CA LYS A 531 9.31 10.92 1.82
C LYS A 531 9.43 10.72 3.33
N LYS A 532 9.17 9.51 3.82
CA LYS A 532 9.27 9.18 5.26
C LYS A 532 10.71 8.89 5.71
N ASN A 533 11.67 8.88 4.79
CA ASN A 533 13.06 8.56 5.10
C ASN A 533 13.72 9.60 6.02
N PRO A 534 14.32 9.22 7.17
CA PRO A 534 15.02 10.12 8.08
C PRO A 534 16.17 10.90 7.42
N PHE A 535 16.84 10.33 6.42
CA PHE A 535 17.91 10.99 5.66
C PHE A 535 17.41 12.18 4.86
N SER A 536 16.20 12.13 4.35
CA SER A 536 15.56 13.26 3.67
C SER A 536 15.38 14.47 4.59
N ARG A 537 15.07 14.25 5.88
CA ARG A 537 14.98 15.32 6.88
C ARG A 537 16.34 15.97 7.20
N MET A 538 17.41 15.16 7.22
CA MET A 538 18.77 15.68 7.40
C MET A 538 19.19 16.53 6.20
N GLU A 539 18.92 16.05 4.99
CA GLU A 539 19.19 16.80 3.75
C GLU A 539 18.39 18.11 3.69
N GLN A 540 17.10 18.09 4.06
CA GLN A 540 16.28 19.30 4.16
C GLN A 540 16.84 20.30 5.19
N ASN A 541 17.30 19.82 6.35
CA ASN A 541 17.90 20.65 7.37
C ASN A 541 19.23 21.27 6.92
N GLU A 542 20.07 20.51 6.22
CA GLU A 542 21.32 21.03 5.66
C GLU A 542 21.04 22.07 4.56
N ARG A 543 20.09 21.78 3.67
CA ARG A 543 19.66 22.71 2.62
C ARG A 543 19.06 24.01 3.20
N ALA A 544 18.27 23.90 4.26
CA ALA A 544 17.75 25.09 4.96
C ALA A 544 18.86 25.95 5.58
N LYS A 545 19.89 25.33 6.17
CA LYS A 545 21.07 26.01 6.69
C LYS A 545 21.89 26.68 5.57
N GLU A 546 22.02 26.00 4.45
CA GLU A 546 22.73 26.49 3.25
C GLU A 546 22.00 27.73 2.68
N LEU A 547 20.69 27.65 2.48
CA LEU A 547 19.86 28.75 2.00
C LEU A 547 19.94 29.96 2.97
N TYR A 548 19.94 29.73 4.29
CA TYR A 548 20.13 30.77 5.28
C TYR A 548 21.53 31.36 5.20
N GLY A 549 22.56 30.52 5.07
CA GLY A 549 23.96 30.97 4.92
C GLY A 549 24.22 31.75 3.64
N LEU A 550 23.52 31.44 2.55
CA LEU A 550 23.58 32.17 1.27
C LEU A 550 22.79 33.48 1.29
N GLY A 551 22.03 33.77 2.36
CA GLY A 551 21.29 35.00 2.51
C GLY A 551 19.99 35.09 1.71
N PHE A 552 19.38 33.98 1.37
CA PHE A 552 18.10 33.93 0.62
C PHE A 552 16.93 34.59 1.34
N PHE A 553 17.01 34.72 2.65
CA PHE A 553 15.99 35.38 3.47
C PHE A 553 16.26 36.87 3.69
N ASN A 554 17.29 37.43 3.03
CA ASN A 554 17.54 38.86 3.11
C ASN A 554 16.51 39.65 2.27
N PRO A 555 15.67 40.52 2.87
CA PRO A 555 14.62 41.23 2.14
C PRO A 555 15.15 42.14 1.01
N GLU A 556 16.42 42.63 1.11
CA GLU A 556 17.04 43.46 0.08
C GLU A 556 17.32 42.70 -1.23
N ARG A 557 17.51 41.34 -1.15
CA ARG A 557 17.79 40.47 -2.29
C ARG A 557 16.66 39.55 -2.63
N ALA A 558 15.46 39.83 -2.15
CA ALA A 558 14.31 38.92 -2.29
C ALA A 558 13.96 38.60 -3.74
N GLN A 559 14.12 39.54 -4.68
CA GLN A 559 13.85 39.28 -6.11
C GLN A 559 14.88 38.33 -6.72
N GLU A 560 16.17 38.47 -6.37
CA GLU A 560 17.22 37.57 -6.84
C GLU A 560 17.02 36.15 -6.24
N ALA A 561 16.65 36.09 -4.95
CA ALA A 561 16.36 34.87 -4.25
C ALA A 561 15.14 34.14 -4.84
N LEU A 562 14.07 34.86 -5.17
CA LEU A 562 12.88 34.29 -5.83
C LEU A 562 13.21 33.73 -7.22
N GLY A 563 14.00 34.47 -8.03
CA GLY A 563 14.45 33.98 -9.34
C GLY A 563 15.33 32.74 -9.24
N ALA A 564 16.17 32.63 -8.24
CA ALA A 564 16.96 31.43 -7.98
C ALA A 564 16.10 30.27 -7.48
N LEU A 565 15.12 30.55 -6.60
CA LEU A 565 14.17 29.56 -6.09
C LEU A 565 13.20 29.03 -7.19
N GLU A 566 12.94 29.80 -8.24
CA GLU A 566 12.17 29.32 -9.41
C GLU A 566 12.92 28.25 -10.21
N MET A 567 14.26 28.30 -10.21
CA MET A 567 15.13 27.33 -10.91
C MET A 567 15.45 26.11 -10.06
N MET A 568 15.10 26.10 -8.77
CA MET A 568 15.35 25.00 -7.83
C MET A 568 14.09 24.15 -7.65
N GLU A 569 14.26 22.85 -7.46
CA GLU A 569 13.20 21.91 -7.07
C GLU A 569 13.60 21.24 -5.75
N PHE A 570 12.90 21.55 -4.66
CA PHE A 570 13.02 20.83 -3.38
C PHE A 570 11.73 20.91 -2.59
N GLU A 571 11.56 19.99 -1.66
CA GLU A 571 10.36 19.92 -0.82
C GLU A 571 10.24 21.15 0.09
N GLY A 572 9.07 21.79 0.10
CA GLY A 572 8.82 23.00 0.87
C GLY A 572 9.28 24.30 0.22
N ILE A 573 9.68 24.28 -1.05
CA ILE A 573 10.10 25.46 -1.80
C ILE A 573 9.04 26.58 -1.80
N ASP A 574 7.75 26.19 -1.86
CA ASP A 574 6.63 27.16 -1.87
C ASP A 574 6.58 27.97 -0.58
N LYS A 575 6.86 27.34 0.58
CA LYS A 575 6.93 28.03 1.88
C LYS A 575 8.10 28.98 1.97
N VAL A 576 9.24 28.59 1.40
CA VAL A 576 10.43 29.45 1.34
C VAL A 576 10.15 30.65 0.45
N LYS A 577 9.51 30.45 -0.72
CA LYS A 577 9.08 31.52 -1.62
C LYS A 577 8.11 32.49 -0.92
N GLU A 578 7.14 31.96 -0.21
CA GLU A 578 6.16 32.76 0.55
C GLU A 578 6.84 33.58 1.65
N GLN A 579 7.76 32.99 2.41
CA GLN A 579 8.51 33.73 3.45
C GLN A 579 9.39 34.84 2.86
N VAL A 580 10.03 34.58 1.73
CA VAL A 580 10.85 35.61 1.04
C VAL A 580 9.96 36.72 0.51
N GLN A 581 8.80 36.42 -0.07
CA GLN A 581 7.82 37.40 -0.52
C GLN A 581 7.27 38.25 0.63
N ASN A 582 6.90 37.60 1.74
CA ASN A 582 6.40 38.30 2.93
C ASN A 582 7.47 39.24 3.52
N GLY A 583 8.73 38.82 3.55
CA GLY A 583 9.85 39.64 3.98
C GLY A 583 10.02 40.88 3.09
N GLN A 584 9.91 40.74 1.78
CA GLN A 584 9.96 41.83 0.82
C GLN A 584 8.78 42.82 1.00
N THR A 585 7.56 42.29 1.21
CA THR A 585 6.38 43.11 1.45
C THR A 585 6.51 43.95 2.70
N LEU A 586 6.98 43.37 3.80
CA LEU A 586 7.26 44.07 5.05
C LEU A 586 8.32 45.16 4.87
N LEU A 587 9.40 44.87 4.14
CA LEU A 587 10.44 45.88 3.84
C LEU A 587 9.85 47.05 3.04
N ASN A 588 9.04 46.80 2.02
CA ASN A 588 8.39 47.83 1.22
C ASN A 588 7.42 48.67 2.05
N ILE A 589 6.66 48.09 2.96
CA ILE A 589 5.79 48.79 3.89
C ILE A 589 6.60 49.66 4.83
N CYS A 590 7.70 49.15 5.41
CA CYS A 590 8.59 49.93 6.27
C CYS A 590 9.21 51.10 5.52
N GLN A 591 9.66 50.93 4.28
CA GLN A 591 10.18 52.01 3.43
C GLN A 591 9.13 53.07 3.11
N GLN A 592 7.89 52.67 2.76
CA GLN A 592 6.77 53.58 2.56
C GLN A 592 6.45 54.39 3.83
N MET A 593 6.38 53.71 4.98
CA MET A 593 6.15 54.40 6.25
C MET A 593 7.27 55.38 6.58
N SER A 594 8.53 54.98 6.34
CA SER A 594 9.68 55.91 6.53
C SER A 594 9.56 57.14 5.61
N GLN A 595 9.23 56.93 4.32
CA GLN A 595 9.03 58.06 3.39
C GLN A 595 7.86 58.97 3.81
N GLN A 596 6.77 58.41 4.32
CA GLN A 596 5.63 59.16 4.83
C GLN A 596 6.01 59.95 6.10
N LEU A 597 6.80 59.37 6.99
CA LEU A 597 7.33 60.06 8.17
C LEU A 597 8.27 61.18 7.77
N ASP A 598 9.15 60.98 6.79
CA ASP A 598 10.04 62.04 6.26
C ASP A 598 9.25 63.17 5.62
N GLN A 599 8.20 62.86 4.83
CA GLN A 599 7.28 63.86 4.26
C GLN A 599 6.53 64.63 5.36
N MET A 600 6.00 63.94 6.38
CA MET A 600 5.36 64.61 7.52
C MET A 600 6.34 65.49 8.32
N ALA A 601 7.58 65.05 8.53
CA ALA A 601 8.62 65.83 9.18
C ALA A 601 8.93 67.08 8.38
N LEU A 602 9.01 67.00 7.06
CA LEU A 602 9.24 68.14 6.16
C LEU A 602 8.08 69.16 6.16
N ILE A 603 6.81 68.62 6.19
CA ILE A 603 5.64 69.51 6.35
C ILE A 603 5.61 70.20 7.70
N ILE A 604 5.96 69.53 8.80
CA ILE A 604 6.00 70.05 10.13
C ILE A 604 7.14 71.11 10.21
N GLN A 605 8.31 70.87 9.61
CA GLN A 605 9.41 71.78 9.52
C GLN A 605 9.03 73.07 8.75
N THR A 606 8.31 72.97 7.66
CA THR A 606 7.82 74.09 6.87
C THR A 606 6.74 74.89 7.60
N LEU A 607 5.90 74.26 8.43
CA LEU A 607 4.83 74.90 9.18
C LEU A 607 5.30 75.53 10.51
N THR A 608 6.29 74.94 11.16
CA THR A 608 6.71 75.36 12.53
C THR A 608 8.05 76.12 12.57
N GLY A 609 8.81 76.08 11.48
CA GLY A 609 10.16 76.74 11.42
C GLY A 609 11.19 76.16 12.39
N LYS A 610 10.90 75.06 13.07
CA LYS A 610 11.79 74.35 14.00
C LYS A 610 12.22 73.01 13.38
N ASP A 611 13.55 72.88 13.35
CA ASP A 611 14.16 71.59 12.99
C ASP A 611 13.92 70.58 14.12
N MET A 612 13.11 69.58 13.91
CA MET A 612 12.72 68.55 14.90
C MET A 612 13.81 67.49 15.13
N GLY A 613 14.99 67.61 14.53
CA GLY A 613 16.14 66.78 14.85
C GLY A 613 15.96 65.31 14.59
N ILE A 614 14.97 64.95 13.76
CA ILE A 614 14.81 63.56 13.24
C ILE A 614 15.79 63.45 12.07
N GLY A 615 17.07 63.35 12.40
CA GLY A 615 18.14 63.14 11.44
C GLY A 615 17.90 61.83 10.77
N ALA A 616 17.75 61.86 9.45
CA ALA A 616 17.79 60.70 8.59
C ALA A 616 18.98 59.82 8.99
N ALA A 617 18.73 58.66 9.48
CA ALA A 617 19.75 57.62 9.52
C ALA A 617 20.08 57.30 8.06
N GLN A 618 21.09 57.97 7.52
CA GLN A 618 21.65 57.57 6.22
C GLN A 618 22.18 56.15 6.34
N PRO A 619 21.87 55.28 5.42
CA PRO A 619 22.57 54.02 5.29
C PRO A 619 24.00 54.35 4.89
N THR A 620 24.94 54.30 5.82
CA THR A 620 26.37 54.41 5.53
C THR A 620 26.80 53.16 4.79
N GLY A 621 26.71 53.25 3.47
CA GLY A 621 27.46 52.38 2.56
C GLY A 621 28.88 52.95 2.41
N GLY A 622 29.85 52.09 2.63
CA GLY A 622 31.15 52.22 1.97
C GLY A 622 32.29 52.89 2.74
N GLY A 623 33.19 52.07 3.23
CA GLY A 623 34.61 52.22 3.05
C GLY A 623 35.38 53.26 3.85
N GLN A 624 36.19 52.87 4.77
CA GLN A 624 37.67 53.02 4.66
C GLN A 624 38.38 52.53 5.93
N ARG A 625 39.50 51.90 5.67
CA ARG A 625 40.51 51.42 6.62
C ARG A 625 40.93 52.45 7.67
N GLY A 626 40.93 52.05 8.92
CA GLY A 626 41.69 52.68 9.98
C GLY A 626 42.16 51.57 10.95
N GLN A 627 43.46 51.29 10.94
CA GLN A 627 44.14 50.45 11.90
C GLN A 627 44.04 51.02 13.29
N ALA A 628 43.55 50.26 14.25
CA ALA A 628 43.95 50.39 15.64
C ALA A 628 43.86 49.00 16.27
N ALA A 629 45.00 48.55 16.76
CA ALA A 629 45.20 47.32 17.48
C ALA A 629 44.49 47.34 18.83
N GLY A 630 43.62 46.43 19.07
CA GLY A 630 43.07 46.08 20.40
C GLY A 630 43.08 44.57 20.57
N PRO A 631 43.21 44.06 21.79
CA PRO A 631 43.61 42.65 22.05
C PRO A 631 42.51 41.67 21.64
N ALA A 632 42.95 40.55 21.11
CA ALA A 632 42.12 39.45 20.66
C ALA A 632 41.21 38.90 21.79
N PRO A 633 39.92 38.66 21.52
CA PRO A 633 39.10 37.88 22.42
C PRO A 633 39.47 36.41 22.27
N SER A 634 39.77 35.79 23.39
CA SER A 634 39.96 34.34 23.55
C SER A 634 38.76 33.58 22.99
N SER A 635 39.04 32.59 22.18
CA SER A 635 38.12 31.78 21.47
C SER A 635 37.13 31.00 22.39
N GLU A 636 35.87 31.40 22.34
CA GLU A 636 34.76 30.56 22.86
C GLU A 636 34.58 29.23 22.07
N LYS A 637 35.37 29.02 21.04
CA LYS A 637 35.30 27.78 20.26
C LYS A 637 35.92 26.56 20.94
N ASP A 638 36.86 26.79 21.87
CA ASP A 638 37.51 25.68 22.59
C ASP A 638 36.66 25.12 23.74
N SER A 639 35.73 25.92 24.28
CA SER A 639 34.82 25.47 25.33
C SER A 639 33.67 24.57 24.80
N LEU A 640 33.26 24.76 23.55
CA LEU A 640 32.23 23.89 22.89
C LEU A 640 32.83 22.54 22.44
N ALA A 641 34.09 22.52 22.01
CA ALA A 641 34.76 21.29 21.62
C ALA A 641 35.10 20.40 22.81
N SER A 642 35.45 20.97 23.96
CA SER A 642 35.69 20.20 25.20
C SER A 642 34.38 19.66 25.79
N GLY A 643 33.27 20.39 25.71
CA GLY A 643 31.96 19.95 26.18
C GLY A 643 31.40 18.76 25.35
N ILE A 644 31.69 18.73 24.05
CA ILE A 644 31.26 17.61 23.17
C ILE A 644 32.12 16.36 23.40
N MET A 645 33.41 16.51 23.72
CA MET A 645 34.27 15.37 24.07
C MET A 645 33.98 14.77 25.45
N GLU A 646 33.55 15.56 26.43
CA GLU A 646 33.13 15.04 27.74
C GLU A 646 31.78 14.29 27.68
N ALA A 647 30.90 14.65 26.74
CA ALA A 647 29.62 13.93 26.54
C ALA A 647 29.77 12.53 25.87
N GLN A 648 30.92 12.23 25.26
CA GLN A 648 31.17 10.92 24.66
C GLN A 648 31.84 9.92 25.61
N HIS A 649 32.34 10.34 26.76
CA HIS A 649 33.04 9.45 27.72
C HIS A 649 32.15 8.58 28.65
N PRO A 650 30.84 8.83 28.86
CA PRO A 650 30.06 7.93 29.72
C PRO A 650 29.71 6.57 29.04
N MET A 651 29.85 6.44 27.72
CA MET A 651 29.49 5.18 27.04
C MET A 651 30.60 4.13 27.07
N THR A 652 31.88 4.50 27.19
CA THR A 652 32.98 3.54 27.29
C THR A 652 33.07 2.88 28.66
N GLY A 653 32.59 3.53 29.71
CA GLY A 653 32.55 2.96 31.07
C GLY A 653 31.47 1.88 31.30
N TYR A 654 30.41 1.87 30.45
CA TYR A 654 29.32 0.91 30.56
C TYR A 654 29.65 -0.43 29.87
N GLY A 655 30.44 -0.41 28.80
CA GLY A 655 30.93 -1.59 28.11
C GLY A 655 31.91 -2.42 28.97
N GLU A 656 32.83 -1.76 29.70
CA GLU A 656 33.79 -2.40 30.56
C GLU A 656 33.15 -3.02 31.83
N ARG A 657 32.07 -2.46 32.35
CA ARG A 657 31.33 -3.04 33.49
C ARG A 657 30.49 -4.26 33.09
N LEU A 658 30.05 -4.35 31.86
CA LEU A 658 29.34 -5.54 31.34
C LEU A 658 30.34 -6.69 31.03
N ALA A 659 31.52 -6.37 30.50
CA ALA A 659 32.57 -7.36 30.25
C ALA A 659 33.14 -8.00 31.54
N LYS A 660 33.18 -7.25 32.66
CA LYS A 660 33.59 -7.79 33.97
C LYS A 660 32.53 -8.62 34.68
N ARG A 661 31.27 -8.62 34.21
CA ARG A 661 30.19 -9.43 34.83
C ARG A 661 29.94 -10.78 34.12
N SER A 662 30.59 -11.03 32.99
CA SER A 662 30.34 -12.22 32.17
C SER A 662 31.42 -13.29 32.21
N THR A 663 32.41 -13.21 33.11
CA THR A 663 33.36 -14.29 33.36
C THR A 663 33.01 -15.00 34.68
N PRO A 664 32.46 -16.23 34.64
CA PRO A 664 32.36 -17.04 35.82
C PRO A 664 33.76 -17.53 36.19
N SER A 665 34.18 -17.28 37.42
CA SER A 665 35.39 -17.92 38.00
C SER A 665 35.18 -19.43 38.06
N MET A 666 35.92 -20.18 37.28
CA MET A 666 36.11 -21.59 37.56
C MET A 666 36.96 -21.72 38.85
N GLY A 667 36.31 -22.07 39.94
CA GLY A 667 36.95 -22.59 41.11
C GLY A 667 37.29 -24.06 40.91
N ASN A 668 38.53 -24.42 41.14
CA ASN A 668 38.96 -25.80 41.33
C ASN A 668 38.22 -26.45 42.51
N GLU A 669 37.56 -27.57 42.26
CA GLU A 669 37.64 -28.82 42.99
C GLU A 669 37.09 -29.94 42.10
#